data_f28b759ff934789b30ad59a04b89744e
#
_entry.id   f28b759ff934789b30ad59a04b89744e
#
_cell.length_a   1.000
_cell.length_b   1.000
_cell.length_c   1.000
_cell.angle_alpha   90.00
_cell.angle_beta   90.00
_cell.angle_gamma   90.00
#
_symmetry.space_group_name_H-M   'P 1'
#
loop_
_entity.id
_entity.type
_entity.pdbx_description
1 polymer ?
#
loop_
_entity_poly.entity_id
_entity_poly.type
_entity_poly.pdbx_seq_one_letter_code
_entity_poly.pdbx_strand_id
1 'polypeptide(L)'
;MFAAGTIVAVVGAVGVGFYLYEFSKDLPDYESLAKYEPPVMTRLHAVDGSLIAEYAKERRLYMPIQAVPKLIVNAFMAAEDKNFYQHGGIDPTGIIRAAVTNLQNRGRNVRPQGASTITQQVAKNFLLTNETSIERKVKEALLALRIEQAYSKDRILELYLNEIYLGLGSYGVAAAALVYFDKSVNELTLAEAAYLAALPKAPNNYHPFRYPDRAIERRNWVIDRMVEDGHASRQEGEKAKATALAVTPRPTGAHIFAAEYFAEDVRRELYEKYGEKGLYEGGLSVRTTLDPQMQSTAKKIFTAGLVRFDERLGWRGPIKETQLSGDWAAALSDIAAYGDVPWKLAIVLQSGAEQATIGLQPPRTPSGAQSNERTTALLPLEGVKWARWATGPQRGAAVKSVAQIVKPGDVIYVEELEGKEGQYRLRQIPEISGALSVVDPFTGRVLALVGGFSYDESQFNRATQALRQPGSSFKPFIYAAALDNGYTPSSVVLDAPIEINQGAGLGVWRPENYTQQFYGPQTLRFGIEKSRNVMTVRLAQDMGMPLISEYSRRFGVYEDLAPYLSMSLGAGETTLLRMTAAYSMFANGGRKIQPTLIDRIQDRYGRTIYRHDQRECRGCDADAWKKQDEPTLVDNRQRVLDPMTAYQITSMLEGVVLRGTGTRIREVGKPLAGKTGTTNDYKDAWFVGFSPDLAVGVYLGYDKPRSMGRGATGGEVAAPIFRDFMKVALADKPAVPFRVPPGIKLIRINAKTGLRAGPGESGGVILEAFKPGTAPPDSYSIIGYSDASGRPLTVSPEADRAVRSGTGGLY
;
A
#
# COMPACT_ATOMS: atom_id res chain seq x y z
N MET A 1 20.60 78.61 -19.59
CA MET A 1 20.70 77.14 -19.70
C MET A 1 20.43 76.42 -18.35
N PHE A 2 20.94 76.86 -17.23
CA PHE A 2 20.72 76.16 -15.92
C PHE A 2 19.24 76.10 -15.52
N ALA A 3 18.45 77.18 -15.64
CA ALA A 3 17.04 77.21 -15.25
C ALA A 3 16.17 76.29 -16.16
N ALA A 4 16.46 76.20 -17.46
CA ALA A 4 15.74 75.28 -18.36
C ALA A 4 16.03 73.78 -18.06
N GLY A 5 17.28 73.48 -17.70
CA GLY A 5 17.67 72.14 -17.25
C GLY A 5 16.98 71.74 -15.96
N THR A 6 16.87 72.69 -15.00
CA THR A 6 16.18 72.44 -13.74
C THR A 6 14.66 72.22 -13.93
N ILE A 7 14.02 72.96 -14.79
CA ILE A 7 12.58 72.83 -15.11
C ILE A 7 12.33 71.45 -15.77
N VAL A 8 13.17 71.06 -16.74
CA VAL A 8 13.04 69.74 -17.39
C VAL A 8 13.28 68.60 -16.37
N ALA A 9 14.23 68.74 -15.44
CA ALA A 9 14.48 67.76 -14.38
C ALA A 9 13.27 67.65 -13.41
N VAL A 10 12.67 68.79 -13.02
CA VAL A 10 11.51 68.84 -12.14
C VAL A 10 10.25 68.27 -12.84
N VAL A 11 9.99 68.61 -14.08
CA VAL A 11 8.87 68.06 -14.86
C VAL A 11 9.08 66.61 -15.09
N GLY A 12 10.30 66.15 -15.36
CA GLY A 12 10.60 64.72 -15.47
C GLY A 12 10.38 63.97 -14.15
N ALA A 13 10.83 64.55 -13.01
CA ALA A 13 10.63 63.95 -11.69
C ALA A 13 9.13 63.92 -11.31
N VAL A 14 8.33 64.93 -11.60
CA VAL A 14 6.88 64.94 -11.38
C VAL A 14 6.18 63.90 -12.28
N GLY A 15 6.61 63.80 -13.55
CA GLY A 15 6.08 62.76 -14.46
C GLY A 15 6.37 61.33 -14.02
N VAL A 16 7.60 61.08 -13.55
CA VAL A 16 7.96 59.78 -12.97
C VAL A 16 7.19 59.54 -11.66
N GLY A 17 7.06 60.56 -10.80
CA GLY A 17 6.30 60.42 -9.54
C GLY A 17 4.82 60.12 -9.80
N PHE A 18 4.19 60.78 -10.80
CA PHE A 18 2.81 60.49 -11.20
C PHE A 18 2.67 59.10 -11.79
N TYR A 19 3.61 58.69 -12.61
CA TYR A 19 3.66 57.34 -13.19
C TYR A 19 3.78 56.23 -12.09
N LEU A 20 4.71 56.42 -11.14
CA LEU A 20 4.84 55.51 -10.00
C LEU A 20 3.60 55.51 -9.09
N TYR A 21 2.97 56.65 -8.90
CA TYR A 21 1.73 56.76 -8.12
C TYR A 21 0.59 55.97 -8.77
N GLU A 22 0.42 56.04 -10.07
CA GLU A 22 -0.62 55.34 -10.79
C GLU A 22 -0.43 53.81 -10.65
N PHE A 23 0.81 53.28 -10.82
CA PHE A 23 1.13 51.89 -10.62
C PHE A 23 1.02 51.42 -9.15
N SER A 24 1.12 52.38 -8.19
CA SER A 24 1.00 52.02 -6.77
C SER A 24 -0.43 51.71 -6.33
N LYS A 25 -1.46 52.13 -7.13
CA LYS A 25 -2.87 51.87 -6.83
C LYS A 25 -3.28 50.43 -7.10
N ASP A 26 -2.71 49.81 -8.12
CA ASP A 26 -3.02 48.45 -8.57
C ASP A 26 -2.05 47.39 -8.03
N LEU A 27 -1.36 47.69 -6.90
CA LEU A 27 -0.46 46.71 -6.32
C LEU A 27 -1.23 45.66 -5.51
N PRO A 28 -0.90 44.36 -5.65
CA PRO A 28 -1.45 43.30 -4.80
C PRO A 28 -1.21 43.55 -3.32
N ASP A 29 -2.08 42.99 -2.49
CA ASP A 29 -1.97 43.04 -1.04
C ASP A 29 -0.76 42.22 -0.55
N TYR A 30 0.25 42.90 -0.04
CA TYR A 30 1.46 42.30 0.50
C TYR A 30 1.27 41.80 1.95
N GLU A 31 0.21 42.22 2.66
CA GLU A 31 -0.11 41.74 4.01
C GLU A 31 -0.52 40.26 3.98
N SER A 32 -0.97 39.78 2.82
CA SER A 32 -1.26 38.35 2.60
C SER A 32 -0.03 37.45 2.84
N LEU A 33 1.20 37.99 2.68
CA LEU A 33 2.44 37.25 2.99
C LEU A 33 2.62 36.94 4.49
N ALA A 34 1.98 37.73 5.38
CA ALA A 34 1.98 37.43 6.82
C ALA A 34 1.24 36.12 7.16
N LYS A 35 0.17 35.88 6.40
CA LYS A 35 -0.71 34.70 6.55
C LYS A 35 -0.36 33.60 5.54
N TYR A 36 0.67 33.81 4.75
CA TYR A 36 1.04 32.82 3.74
C TYR A 36 1.58 31.55 4.39
N GLU A 37 0.84 30.48 4.20
CA GLU A 37 1.26 29.12 4.53
C GLU A 37 1.67 28.43 3.22
N PRO A 38 2.96 28.16 3.00
CA PRO A 38 3.39 27.44 1.81
C PRO A 38 2.72 26.07 1.73
N PRO A 39 2.35 25.62 0.53
CA PRO A 39 1.88 24.26 0.36
C PRO A 39 2.98 23.29 0.84
N VAL A 40 2.64 22.36 1.69
CA VAL A 40 3.56 21.36 2.23
C VAL A 40 3.09 19.98 1.83
N MET A 41 4.01 19.14 1.38
CA MET A 41 3.71 17.77 0.99
C MET A 41 3.21 16.94 2.17
N THR A 42 2.28 16.04 1.92
CA THR A 42 1.87 15.02 2.87
C THR A 42 2.80 13.82 2.79
N ARG A 43 3.21 13.30 3.93
CA ARG A 43 4.13 12.16 4.05
C ARG A 43 3.47 10.99 4.75
N LEU A 44 3.62 9.82 4.15
CA LEU A 44 3.21 8.55 4.73
C LEU A 44 4.42 7.80 5.28
N HIS A 45 4.32 7.40 6.53
CA HIS A 45 5.35 6.62 7.22
C HIS A 45 4.80 5.27 7.67
N ALA A 46 5.62 4.23 7.58
CA ALA A 46 5.35 2.91 8.16
C ALA A 46 5.43 2.93 9.69
N VAL A 47 5.12 1.80 10.33
CA VAL A 47 5.14 1.69 11.81
C VAL A 47 6.52 1.97 12.40
N ASP A 48 7.61 1.66 11.69
CA ASP A 48 9.00 1.92 12.09
C ASP A 48 9.47 3.36 11.81
N GLY A 49 8.63 4.18 11.16
CA GLY A 49 8.95 5.55 10.78
C GLY A 49 9.56 5.70 9.40
N SER A 50 9.86 4.62 8.70
CA SER A 50 10.35 4.68 7.32
C SER A 50 9.32 5.32 6.39
N LEU A 51 9.79 6.07 5.39
CA LEU A 51 8.94 6.78 4.45
C LEU A 51 8.37 5.82 3.42
N ILE A 52 7.05 5.77 3.28
CA ILE A 52 6.34 4.96 2.27
C ILE A 52 6.07 5.79 1.02
N ALA A 53 5.44 6.97 1.18
CA ALA A 53 5.01 7.80 0.06
C ALA A 53 4.99 9.28 0.43
N GLU A 54 5.09 10.12 -0.60
CA GLU A 54 4.93 11.57 -0.50
C GLU A 54 3.88 12.03 -1.53
N TYR A 55 2.95 12.84 -1.08
CA TYR A 55 1.91 13.42 -1.93
C TYR A 55 2.02 14.93 -1.97
N ALA A 56 2.23 15.48 -3.16
CA ALA A 56 2.33 16.91 -3.40
C ALA A 56 1.95 17.22 -4.85
N LYS A 57 1.36 18.39 -5.11
CA LYS A 57 1.31 18.97 -6.45
C LYS A 57 2.68 19.48 -6.88
N GLU A 58 3.40 20.06 -5.90
CA GLU A 58 4.75 20.56 -6.01
C GLU A 58 5.55 20.08 -4.80
N ARG A 59 6.77 19.60 -5.02
CA ARG A 59 7.60 19.10 -3.91
C ARG A 59 8.11 20.26 -3.11
N ARG A 60 7.54 20.48 -1.92
CA ARG A 60 7.92 21.52 -0.97
C ARG A 60 8.09 20.98 0.43
N LEU A 61 9.16 21.40 1.08
CA LEU A 61 9.44 21.17 2.49
C LEU A 61 9.68 22.53 3.13
N TYR A 62 8.78 22.93 4.01
CA TYR A 62 8.98 24.18 4.73
C TYR A 62 10.08 24.04 5.79
N MET A 63 10.98 25.03 5.83
CA MET A 63 12.05 25.13 6.82
C MET A 63 12.10 26.54 7.39
N PRO A 64 11.92 26.72 8.72
CA PRO A 64 12.12 28.01 9.36
C PRO A 64 13.56 28.50 9.14
N ILE A 65 13.77 29.81 9.02
CA ILE A 65 15.09 30.36 8.71
C ILE A 65 16.16 29.95 9.74
N GLN A 66 15.76 29.80 11.00
CA GLN A 66 16.67 29.38 12.10
C GLN A 66 17.20 27.95 11.93
N ALA A 67 16.49 27.13 11.16
CA ALA A 67 16.88 25.74 10.86
C ALA A 67 17.69 25.65 9.55
N VAL A 68 17.75 26.72 8.74
CA VAL A 68 18.54 26.75 7.50
C VAL A 68 20.01 26.92 7.81
N PRO A 69 20.92 26.02 7.37
CA PRO A 69 22.36 26.16 7.59
C PRO A 69 22.93 27.46 6.99
N LYS A 70 23.86 28.09 7.69
CA LYS A 70 24.54 29.28 7.17
C LYS A 70 25.19 29.06 5.81
N LEU A 71 25.66 27.85 5.53
CA LEU A 71 26.23 27.48 4.23
C LEU A 71 25.24 27.73 3.09
N ILE A 72 23.98 27.32 3.26
CA ILE A 72 22.90 27.52 2.26
C ILE A 72 22.58 29.00 2.12
N VAL A 73 22.37 29.70 3.25
CA VAL A 73 22.10 31.15 3.25
C VAL A 73 23.19 31.91 2.48
N ASN A 74 24.45 31.62 2.80
CA ASN A 74 25.60 32.29 2.18
C ASN A 74 25.71 31.96 0.67
N ALA A 75 25.45 30.71 0.27
CA ALA A 75 25.50 30.30 -1.12
C ALA A 75 24.45 31.05 -1.97
N PHE A 76 23.22 31.16 -1.45
CA PHE A 76 22.13 31.86 -2.15
C PHE A 76 22.33 33.37 -2.17
N MET A 77 22.85 33.97 -1.08
CA MET A 77 23.21 35.38 -1.07
C MET A 77 24.33 35.68 -2.08
N ALA A 78 25.41 34.91 -2.06
CA ALA A 78 26.52 35.09 -3.00
C ALA A 78 26.10 34.94 -4.47
N ALA A 79 25.13 34.07 -4.75
CA ALA A 79 24.64 33.81 -6.09
C ALA A 79 23.66 34.86 -6.61
N GLU A 80 22.78 35.38 -5.73
CA GLU A 80 21.59 36.15 -6.14
C GLU A 80 21.60 37.61 -5.60
N ASP A 81 22.04 37.82 -4.35
CA ASP A 81 21.95 39.14 -3.70
C ASP A 81 22.98 39.33 -2.57
N LYS A 82 24.19 39.61 -2.94
CA LYS A 82 25.35 39.78 -2.00
C LYS A 82 25.07 40.77 -0.86
N ASN A 83 24.34 41.85 -1.16
CA ASN A 83 24.07 42.95 -0.22
C ASN A 83 22.69 42.85 0.44
N PHE A 84 22.08 41.67 0.45
CA PHE A 84 20.68 41.46 0.90
C PHE A 84 20.36 42.12 2.24
N TYR A 85 21.25 42.00 3.25
CA TYR A 85 21.04 42.60 4.58
C TYR A 85 21.31 44.08 4.65
N GLN A 86 21.85 44.74 3.58
CA GLN A 86 22.33 46.13 3.60
C GLN A 86 21.36 47.10 2.87
N HIS A 87 20.54 46.65 1.96
CA HIS A 87 19.61 47.47 1.19
C HIS A 87 18.16 47.28 1.63
N GLY A 88 17.29 48.27 1.30
CA GLY A 88 15.84 48.22 1.62
C GLY A 88 14.97 47.77 0.47
N GLY A 89 15.22 46.59 -0.09
CA GLY A 89 14.40 46.00 -1.17
C GLY A 89 14.95 46.18 -2.58
N ILE A 90 15.68 47.19 -2.85
CA ILE A 90 16.37 47.47 -4.11
C ILE A 90 17.84 47.70 -3.79
N ASP A 91 18.77 47.15 -4.57
CA ASP A 91 20.21 47.40 -4.47
C ASP A 91 20.65 48.42 -5.54
N PRO A 92 20.76 49.75 -5.23
CA PRO A 92 21.20 50.76 -6.18
C PRO A 92 22.62 50.51 -6.68
N THR A 93 23.50 49.97 -5.83
CA THR A 93 24.89 49.67 -6.20
C THR A 93 24.97 48.51 -7.19
N GLY A 94 24.13 47.50 -7.00
CA GLY A 94 23.98 46.39 -7.92
C GLY A 94 23.42 46.80 -9.28
N ILE A 95 22.46 47.72 -9.33
CA ILE A 95 21.92 48.28 -10.55
C ILE A 95 22.98 49.02 -11.34
N ILE A 96 23.77 49.92 -10.68
CA ILE A 96 24.86 50.65 -11.32
C ILE A 96 25.90 49.69 -11.88
N ARG A 97 26.32 48.70 -11.11
CA ARG A 97 27.29 47.67 -11.51
C ARG A 97 26.79 46.89 -12.72
N ALA A 98 25.55 46.44 -12.69
CA ALA A 98 24.95 45.73 -13.83
C ALA A 98 24.87 46.60 -15.10
N ALA A 99 24.52 47.90 -14.95
CA ALA A 99 24.49 48.84 -16.07
C ALA A 99 25.88 49.02 -16.70
N VAL A 100 26.92 49.22 -15.88
CA VAL A 100 28.32 49.34 -16.35
C VAL A 100 28.77 48.04 -17.06
N THR A 101 28.53 46.89 -16.47
CA THR A 101 28.91 45.60 -17.05
C THR A 101 28.17 45.35 -18.37
N ASN A 102 26.88 45.67 -18.44
CA ASN A 102 26.08 45.50 -19.66
C ASN A 102 26.54 46.48 -20.77
N LEU A 103 26.98 47.68 -20.42
CA LEU A 103 27.55 48.64 -21.35
C LEU A 103 28.89 48.16 -21.90
N GLN A 104 29.77 47.59 -21.06
CA GLN A 104 31.07 47.02 -21.44
C GLN A 104 30.92 45.79 -22.35
N ASN A 105 29.82 45.05 -22.18
CA ASN A 105 29.52 43.86 -22.97
C ASN A 105 28.63 44.14 -24.20
N ARG A 106 28.37 45.43 -24.49
CA ARG A 106 27.55 45.83 -25.64
C ARG A 106 28.27 45.42 -26.95
N GLY A 107 27.61 44.59 -27.74
CA GLY A 107 28.19 44.04 -28.98
C GLY A 107 28.83 42.65 -28.80
N ARG A 108 28.94 42.14 -27.59
CA ARG A 108 29.32 40.73 -27.34
C ARG A 108 28.04 39.91 -27.16
N ASN A 109 28.02 38.71 -27.72
CA ASN A 109 26.83 37.84 -27.66
C ASN A 109 26.65 37.23 -26.21
N VAL A 110 26.65 38.11 -25.19
CA VAL A 110 26.53 37.77 -23.78
C VAL A 110 25.21 38.34 -23.27
N ARG A 111 24.43 37.52 -22.59
CA ARG A 111 23.15 37.96 -21.98
C ARG A 111 23.40 39.05 -20.93
N PRO A 112 22.56 40.09 -20.89
CA PRO A 112 22.69 41.15 -19.89
C PRO A 112 22.66 40.61 -18.46
N GLN A 113 23.49 41.20 -17.60
CA GLN A 113 23.49 40.92 -16.17
C GLN A 113 22.27 41.55 -15.52
N GLY A 114 21.49 40.78 -14.77
CA GLY A 114 20.35 41.26 -13.98
C GLY A 114 20.82 41.80 -12.62
N ALA A 115 20.05 42.74 -12.05
CA ALA A 115 20.27 43.31 -10.72
C ALA A 115 18.99 43.19 -9.87
N SER A 116 18.25 42.10 -9.98
CA SER A 116 17.05 41.89 -9.17
C SER A 116 17.46 41.34 -7.81
N THR A 117 16.95 41.90 -6.71
CA THR A 117 17.20 41.50 -5.33
C THR A 117 16.35 40.25 -4.95
N ILE A 118 16.72 39.56 -3.87
CA ILE A 118 15.91 38.50 -3.28
C ILE A 118 14.48 38.99 -2.97
N THR A 119 14.32 40.19 -2.41
CA THR A 119 13.02 40.80 -2.10
C THR A 119 12.18 41.00 -3.36
N GLN A 120 12.78 41.47 -4.46
CA GLN A 120 12.09 41.57 -5.77
C GLN A 120 11.67 40.20 -6.30
N GLN A 121 12.46 39.17 -6.09
CA GLN A 121 12.10 37.79 -6.48
C GLN A 121 10.94 37.25 -5.62
N VAL A 122 10.89 37.58 -4.33
CA VAL A 122 9.74 37.26 -3.46
C VAL A 122 8.49 37.98 -3.99
N ALA A 123 8.57 39.28 -4.23
CA ALA A 123 7.46 40.05 -4.80
C ALA A 123 6.94 39.45 -6.11
N LYS A 124 7.85 39.07 -7.00
CA LYS A 124 7.52 38.42 -8.28
C LYS A 124 6.82 37.08 -8.07
N ASN A 125 7.38 36.19 -7.24
CA ASN A 125 6.91 34.81 -7.13
C ASN A 125 5.58 34.68 -6.40
N PHE A 126 5.27 35.59 -5.46
CA PHE A 126 4.08 35.50 -4.63
C PHE A 126 2.94 36.40 -5.09
N LEU A 127 3.25 37.55 -5.67
CA LEU A 127 2.28 38.64 -5.85
C LEU A 127 2.04 39.04 -7.31
N LEU A 128 2.89 38.59 -8.24
CA LEU A 128 2.80 39.01 -9.65
C LEU A 128 2.70 37.85 -10.62
N THR A 129 2.18 38.12 -11.83
CA THR A 129 2.10 37.14 -12.92
C THR A 129 3.44 36.94 -13.64
N ASN A 130 3.58 35.85 -14.39
CA ASN A 130 4.84 35.52 -15.11
C ASN A 130 5.09 36.33 -16.40
N GLU A 131 4.29 37.37 -16.68
CA GLU A 131 4.48 38.21 -17.86
C GLU A 131 5.78 39.03 -17.79
N THR A 132 6.49 39.12 -18.92
CA THR A 132 7.71 39.88 -19.00
C THR A 132 7.42 41.30 -19.53
N SER A 133 7.18 42.24 -18.63
CA SER A 133 6.91 43.66 -18.98
C SER A 133 7.71 44.62 -18.12
N ILE A 134 7.93 45.84 -18.59
CA ILE A 134 8.53 46.96 -17.81
C ILE A 134 7.61 47.29 -16.64
N GLU A 135 6.32 47.29 -16.87
CA GLU A 135 5.30 47.51 -15.86
C GLU A 135 5.45 46.56 -14.67
N ARG A 136 5.61 45.23 -14.93
CA ARG A 136 5.86 44.24 -13.89
C ARG A 136 7.12 44.55 -13.12
N LYS A 137 8.20 45.02 -13.79
CA LYS A 137 9.47 45.36 -13.10
C LYS A 137 9.30 46.56 -12.19
N VAL A 138 8.48 47.56 -12.54
CA VAL A 138 8.14 48.68 -11.67
C VAL A 138 7.34 48.19 -10.45
N LYS A 139 6.30 47.36 -10.69
CA LYS A 139 5.51 46.73 -9.61
C LYS A 139 6.39 45.88 -8.66
N GLU A 140 7.34 45.07 -9.19
CA GLU A 140 8.31 44.33 -8.37
C GLU A 140 9.13 45.25 -7.45
N ALA A 141 9.61 46.36 -7.96
CA ALA A 141 10.41 47.30 -7.19
C ALA A 141 9.57 47.99 -6.09
N LEU A 142 8.34 48.45 -6.43
CA LEU A 142 7.45 49.09 -5.44
C LEU A 142 7.01 48.11 -4.35
N LEU A 143 6.68 46.86 -4.72
CA LEU A 143 6.33 45.83 -3.77
C LEU A 143 7.52 45.43 -2.89
N ALA A 144 8.72 45.32 -3.44
CA ALA A 144 9.94 45.06 -2.66
C ALA A 144 10.16 46.10 -1.56
N LEU A 145 9.96 47.41 -1.85
CA LEU A 145 10.05 48.46 -0.84
C LEU A 145 9.00 48.32 0.26
N ARG A 146 7.76 47.97 -0.08
CA ARG A 146 6.68 47.73 0.90
C ARG A 146 6.91 46.48 1.74
N ILE A 147 7.38 45.38 1.14
CA ILE A 147 7.70 44.13 1.82
C ILE A 147 8.81 44.37 2.87
N GLU A 148 9.87 45.11 2.54
CA GLU A 148 10.95 45.44 3.46
C GLU A 148 10.51 46.35 4.62
N GLN A 149 9.47 47.15 4.44
CA GLN A 149 8.90 47.93 5.53
C GLN A 149 8.05 47.09 6.49
N ALA A 150 7.43 46.02 5.96
CA ALA A 150 6.48 45.19 6.71
C ALA A 150 7.14 43.96 7.36
N TYR A 151 8.22 43.42 6.78
CA TYR A 151 8.81 42.15 7.18
C TYR A 151 10.31 42.28 7.46
N SER A 152 10.80 41.46 8.41
CA SER A 152 12.26 41.38 8.67
C SER A 152 12.98 40.70 7.50
N LYS A 153 14.26 41.01 7.35
CA LYS A 153 15.15 40.35 6.38
C LYS A 153 15.11 38.82 6.49
N ASP A 154 15.13 38.30 7.69
CA ASP A 154 15.07 36.86 7.94
C ASP A 154 13.76 36.28 7.45
N ARG A 155 12.63 36.96 7.63
CA ARG A 155 11.34 36.48 7.13
C ARG A 155 11.27 36.52 5.60
N ILE A 156 11.81 37.53 4.97
CA ILE A 156 11.89 37.62 3.51
C ILE A 156 12.77 36.51 2.93
N LEU A 157 13.91 36.25 3.56
CA LEU A 157 14.82 35.19 3.15
C LEU A 157 14.18 33.79 3.35
N GLU A 158 13.45 33.61 4.45
CA GLU A 158 12.68 32.40 4.73
C GLU A 158 11.66 32.13 3.61
N LEU A 159 10.85 33.13 3.26
CA LEU A 159 9.90 33.02 2.14
C LEU A 159 10.61 32.66 0.84
N TYR A 160 11.73 33.31 0.54
CA TYR A 160 12.51 33.05 -0.67
C TYR A 160 13.03 31.61 -0.72
N LEU A 161 13.72 31.15 0.32
CA LEU A 161 14.36 29.83 0.37
C LEU A 161 13.35 28.68 0.39
N ASN A 162 12.12 28.94 0.81
CA ASN A 162 11.06 27.93 0.78
C ASN A 162 10.24 27.92 -0.52
N GLU A 163 10.28 29.01 -1.32
CA GLU A 163 9.42 29.16 -2.50
C GLU A 163 10.16 29.04 -3.83
N ILE A 164 11.45 29.33 -3.86
CA ILE A 164 12.19 29.40 -5.12
C ILE A 164 12.18 28.05 -5.86
N TYR A 165 11.81 28.09 -7.14
CA TYR A 165 11.84 26.90 -8.01
C TYR A 165 13.28 26.55 -8.38
N LEU A 166 13.70 25.33 -8.09
CA LEU A 166 15.05 24.82 -8.27
C LEU A 166 15.15 23.69 -9.32
N GLY A 167 14.10 23.48 -10.11
CA GLY A 167 14.09 22.42 -11.12
C GLY A 167 13.63 21.07 -10.59
N LEU A 168 13.45 20.09 -11.48
CA LEU A 168 12.98 18.73 -11.15
C LEU A 168 11.69 18.71 -10.29
N GLY A 169 10.82 19.71 -10.46
CA GLY A 169 9.59 19.84 -9.67
C GLY A 169 9.81 20.24 -8.22
N SER A 170 11.02 20.62 -7.80
CA SER A 170 11.34 21.00 -6.43
C SER A 170 11.25 22.52 -6.22
N TYR A 171 10.53 22.90 -5.17
CA TYR A 171 10.37 24.27 -4.68
C TYR A 171 10.97 24.38 -3.28
N GLY A 172 11.84 25.35 -3.09
CA GLY A 172 12.60 25.55 -1.86
C GLY A 172 13.81 24.62 -1.71
N VAL A 173 14.75 25.09 -0.88
CA VAL A 173 16.07 24.47 -0.72
C VAL A 173 16.01 23.09 -0.07
N ALA A 174 15.08 22.87 0.86
CA ALA A 174 14.96 21.59 1.56
C ALA A 174 14.43 20.47 0.62
N ALA A 175 13.44 20.78 -0.21
CA ALA A 175 12.96 19.83 -1.21
C ALA A 175 14.01 19.55 -2.28
N ALA A 176 14.73 20.58 -2.73
CA ALA A 176 15.80 20.43 -3.72
C ALA A 176 16.97 19.58 -3.19
N ALA A 177 17.38 19.75 -1.93
CA ALA A 177 18.43 18.94 -1.31
C ALA A 177 18.08 17.44 -1.35
N LEU A 178 16.85 17.09 -1.03
CA LEU A 178 16.37 15.71 -1.13
C LEU A 178 16.27 15.21 -2.57
N VAL A 179 15.75 16.03 -3.49
CA VAL A 179 15.52 15.63 -4.89
C VAL A 179 16.84 15.43 -5.64
N TYR A 180 17.83 16.29 -5.40
CA TYR A 180 19.11 16.24 -6.13
C TYR A 180 20.13 15.32 -5.48
N PHE A 181 20.16 15.23 -4.14
CA PHE A 181 21.26 14.58 -3.42
C PHE A 181 20.80 13.52 -2.42
N ASP A 182 19.49 13.34 -2.22
CA ASP A 182 18.91 12.48 -1.18
C ASP A 182 19.47 12.78 0.23
N LYS A 183 19.71 14.09 0.50
CA LYS A 183 20.31 14.61 1.73
C LYS A 183 19.40 15.66 2.37
N SER A 184 19.47 15.78 3.68
CA SER A 184 18.97 16.98 4.34
C SER A 184 19.87 18.19 4.03
N VAL A 185 19.35 19.40 4.17
CA VAL A 185 20.14 20.62 3.93
C VAL A 185 21.37 20.73 4.85
N ASN A 186 21.34 20.09 6.03
CA ASN A 186 22.43 20.07 7.00
C ASN A 186 23.60 19.16 6.57
N GLU A 187 23.37 18.27 5.63
CA GLU A 187 24.35 17.28 5.14
C GLU A 187 25.00 17.71 3.82
N LEU A 188 24.55 18.84 3.26
CA LEU A 188 25.08 19.35 1.99
C LEU A 188 26.52 19.85 2.13
N THR A 189 27.35 19.46 1.17
CA THR A 189 28.70 19.98 0.99
C THR A 189 28.69 21.37 0.35
N LEU A 190 29.81 22.08 0.36
CA LEU A 190 29.95 23.36 -0.31
C LEU A 190 29.64 23.29 -1.80
N ALA A 191 30.07 22.23 -2.48
CA ALA A 191 29.78 22.00 -3.89
C ALA A 191 28.30 21.81 -4.18
N GLU A 192 27.60 21.06 -3.34
CA GLU A 192 26.17 20.78 -3.47
C GLU A 192 25.32 22.03 -3.15
N ALA A 193 25.66 22.75 -2.07
CA ALA A 193 25.01 24.01 -1.71
C ALA A 193 25.16 25.07 -2.82
N ALA A 194 26.36 25.21 -3.37
CA ALA A 194 26.63 26.10 -4.47
C ALA A 194 25.88 25.71 -5.75
N TYR A 195 25.70 24.41 -5.99
CA TYR A 195 24.91 23.95 -7.12
C TYR A 195 23.42 24.29 -6.95
N LEU A 196 22.83 24.07 -5.79
CA LEU A 196 21.44 24.48 -5.54
C LEU A 196 21.27 26.01 -5.71
N ALA A 197 22.22 26.80 -5.22
CA ALA A 197 22.22 28.28 -5.39
C ALA A 197 22.46 28.73 -6.83
N ALA A 198 22.97 27.85 -7.69
CA ALA A 198 23.15 28.14 -9.13
C ALA A 198 21.84 28.07 -9.93
N LEU A 199 20.85 27.32 -9.43
CA LEU A 199 19.61 26.97 -10.15
C LEU A 199 18.60 28.10 -10.34
N PRO A 200 18.36 29.03 -9.37
CA PRO A 200 17.32 30.05 -9.49
C PRO A 200 17.36 30.84 -10.79
N LYS A 201 18.54 31.10 -11.30
CA LYS A 201 18.77 31.86 -12.55
C LYS A 201 18.11 31.24 -13.76
N ALA A 202 18.19 29.91 -13.92
CA ALA A 202 17.59 29.16 -15.02
C ALA A 202 17.67 27.66 -14.77
N PRO A 203 16.79 27.05 -13.97
CA PRO A 203 16.89 25.64 -13.57
C PRO A 203 16.97 24.67 -14.77
N ASN A 204 16.21 24.93 -15.82
CA ASN A 204 16.19 24.10 -17.03
C ASN A 204 17.50 24.17 -17.85
N ASN A 205 18.24 25.31 -17.78
CA ASN A 205 19.50 25.49 -18.51
C ASN A 205 20.71 24.89 -17.77
N TYR A 206 20.57 24.69 -16.45
CA TYR A 206 21.58 24.10 -15.57
C TYR A 206 21.18 22.71 -15.10
N HIS A 207 20.38 22.02 -15.92
CA HIS A 207 19.90 20.68 -15.63
C HIS A 207 21.07 19.68 -15.60
N PRO A 208 21.28 18.90 -14.50
CA PRO A 208 22.53 18.16 -14.28
C PRO A 208 22.72 17.00 -15.26
N PHE A 209 21.62 16.48 -15.79
CA PHE A 209 21.67 15.35 -16.76
C PHE A 209 21.60 15.78 -18.21
N ARG A 210 20.94 16.92 -18.51
CA ARG A 210 20.81 17.40 -19.90
C ARG A 210 21.98 18.30 -20.31
N TYR A 211 22.50 19.09 -19.36
CA TYR A 211 23.54 20.07 -19.58
C TYR A 211 24.59 20.07 -18.46
N PRO A 212 25.27 18.93 -18.21
CA PRO A 212 26.16 18.76 -17.06
C PRO A 212 27.30 19.80 -17.04
N ASP A 213 27.91 20.12 -18.18
CA ASP A 213 29.02 21.09 -18.25
C ASP A 213 28.56 22.49 -17.83
N ARG A 214 27.38 22.92 -18.29
CA ARG A 214 26.81 24.22 -17.88
C ARG A 214 26.42 24.25 -16.40
N ALA A 215 25.95 23.13 -15.88
CA ALA A 215 25.64 22.96 -14.48
C ALA A 215 26.90 23.12 -13.61
N ILE A 216 27.99 22.46 -14.00
CA ILE A 216 29.30 22.54 -13.32
C ILE A 216 29.89 23.94 -13.44
N GLU A 217 29.87 24.53 -14.61
CA GLU A 217 30.37 25.89 -14.82
C GLU A 217 29.65 26.91 -13.93
N ARG A 218 28.30 26.84 -13.86
CA ARG A 218 27.52 27.75 -13.04
C ARG A 218 27.71 27.48 -11.54
N ARG A 219 27.81 26.23 -11.11
CA ARG A 219 28.19 25.86 -9.73
C ARG A 219 29.55 26.48 -9.36
N ASN A 220 30.54 26.31 -10.20
CA ASN A 220 31.89 26.82 -9.94
C ASN A 220 31.88 28.35 -9.84
N TRP A 221 31.13 29.04 -10.69
CA TRP A 221 30.91 30.48 -10.60
C TRP A 221 30.34 30.89 -9.20
N VAL A 222 29.36 30.15 -8.66
CA VAL A 222 28.82 30.41 -7.31
C VAL A 222 29.91 30.20 -6.25
N ILE A 223 30.71 29.13 -6.35
CA ILE A 223 31.81 28.86 -5.43
C ILE A 223 32.80 30.03 -5.44
N ASP A 224 33.17 30.55 -6.63
CA ASP A 224 34.06 31.73 -6.72
C ASP A 224 33.45 32.95 -6.04
N ARG A 225 32.15 33.19 -6.16
CA ARG A 225 31.47 34.30 -5.44
C ARG A 225 31.51 34.08 -3.91
N MET A 226 31.28 32.86 -3.44
CA MET A 226 31.37 32.53 -2.01
C MET A 226 32.76 32.76 -1.45
N VAL A 227 33.79 32.48 -2.22
CA VAL A 227 35.18 32.75 -1.83
C VAL A 227 35.47 34.26 -1.81
N GLU A 228 35.03 34.99 -2.85
CA GLU A 228 35.21 36.48 -2.92
C GLU A 228 34.44 37.21 -1.82
N ASP A 229 33.30 36.69 -1.40
CA ASP A 229 32.49 37.27 -0.32
C ASP A 229 32.92 36.81 1.07
N GLY A 230 33.99 35.99 1.17
CA GLY A 230 34.55 35.52 2.43
C GLY A 230 33.73 34.42 3.14
N HIS A 231 32.82 33.80 2.43
CA HIS A 231 31.96 32.72 2.94
C HIS A 231 32.62 31.32 2.86
N ALA A 232 33.69 31.19 2.08
CA ALA A 232 34.53 30.02 2.00
C ALA A 232 36.00 30.44 1.80
N SER A 233 36.92 29.63 2.29
CA SER A 233 38.36 29.85 2.02
C SER A 233 38.70 29.47 0.57
N ARG A 234 39.78 30.01 0.03
CA ARG A 234 40.26 29.66 -1.31
C ARG A 234 40.53 28.16 -1.46
N GLN A 235 41.06 27.52 -0.42
CA GLN A 235 41.35 26.09 -0.41
C GLN A 235 40.05 25.23 -0.48
N GLU A 236 39.05 25.60 0.31
CA GLU A 236 37.72 24.92 0.27
C GLU A 236 37.06 25.12 -1.09
N GLY A 237 37.14 26.32 -1.67
CA GLY A 237 36.60 26.59 -3.00
C GLY A 237 37.24 25.73 -4.08
N GLU A 238 38.58 25.64 -4.12
CA GLU A 238 39.29 24.80 -5.11
C GLU A 238 38.93 23.30 -4.94
N LYS A 239 38.85 22.81 -3.68
CA LYS A 239 38.42 21.45 -3.38
C LYS A 239 36.99 21.20 -3.86
N ALA A 240 36.08 22.13 -3.62
CA ALA A 240 34.68 22.01 -4.04
C ALA A 240 34.53 22.03 -5.56
N LYS A 241 35.29 22.84 -6.29
CA LYS A 241 35.31 22.86 -7.75
C LYS A 241 35.84 21.57 -8.35
N ALA A 242 36.83 20.95 -7.72
CA ALA A 242 37.39 19.66 -8.13
C ALA A 242 36.44 18.47 -7.87
N THR A 243 35.44 18.64 -7.01
CA THR A 243 34.47 17.58 -6.71
C THR A 243 33.49 17.40 -7.87
N ALA A 244 33.31 16.16 -8.31
CA ALA A 244 32.30 15.83 -9.33
C ALA A 244 30.90 16.21 -8.88
N LEU A 245 30.05 16.68 -9.80
CA LEU A 245 28.64 16.92 -9.51
C LEU A 245 27.88 15.57 -9.56
N ALA A 246 27.85 14.87 -8.43
CA ALA A 246 27.13 13.61 -8.29
C ALA A 246 25.69 13.92 -7.86
N VAL A 247 24.75 13.83 -8.78
CA VAL A 247 23.32 13.96 -8.50
C VAL A 247 22.73 12.58 -8.48
N THR A 248 22.16 12.20 -7.35
CA THR A 248 21.46 10.92 -7.17
C THR A 248 19.97 11.21 -7.14
N PRO A 249 19.24 11.03 -8.26
CA PRO A 249 17.81 11.28 -8.26
C PRO A 249 17.15 10.31 -7.29
N ARG A 250 16.44 10.83 -6.32
CA ARG A 250 15.60 10.00 -5.47
C ARG A 250 14.49 9.38 -6.33
N PRO A 251 14.31 8.04 -6.32
CA PRO A 251 13.17 7.43 -6.97
C PRO A 251 11.89 8.08 -6.47
N THR A 252 11.08 8.58 -7.39
CA THR A 252 9.79 9.18 -7.06
C THR A 252 8.77 8.09 -6.80
N GLY A 253 8.35 7.95 -5.57
CA GLY A 253 7.25 7.05 -5.22
C GLY A 253 7.67 5.85 -4.39
N ALA A 254 6.70 5.27 -3.76
CA ALA A 254 6.79 4.23 -2.74
C ALA A 254 7.25 2.85 -3.25
N HIS A 255 8.27 2.77 -4.07
CA HIS A 255 8.81 1.50 -4.52
C HIS A 255 9.60 0.74 -3.44
N ILE A 256 9.74 1.34 -2.25
CA ILE A 256 10.68 0.83 -1.25
C ILE A 256 10.19 -0.47 -0.62
N PHE A 257 8.87 -0.73 -0.56
CA PHE A 257 8.36 -1.89 0.19
C PHE A 257 7.25 -2.65 -0.54
N ALA A 258 7.08 -2.48 -1.85
CA ALA A 258 5.95 -3.06 -2.58
C ALA A 258 4.59 -2.68 -1.94
N ALA A 259 4.48 -1.43 -1.49
CA ALA A 259 3.36 -0.91 -0.70
C ALA A 259 2.41 -0.04 -1.52
N GLU A 260 2.45 -0.09 -2.84
CA GLU A 260 1.72 0.79 -3.75
C GLU A 260 0.21 0.70 -3.53
N TYR A 261 -0.34 -0.51 -3.44
CA TYR A 261 -1.77 -0.72 -3.16
C TYR A 261 -2.19 -0.16 -1.79
N PHE A 262 -1.33 -0.37 -0.79
CA PHE A 262 -1.56 0.14 0.56
C PHE A 262 -1.53 1.68 0.58
N ALA A 263 -0.50 2.27 -0.02
CA ALA A 263 -0.33 3.72 -0.10
C ALA A 263 -1.48 4.40 -0.88
N GLU A 264 -1.95 3.77 -1.95
CA GLU A 264 -3.07 4.29 -2.75
C GLU A 264 -4.39 4.27 -1.95
N ASP A 265 -4.67 3.21 -1.19
CA ASP A 265 -5.86 3.19 -0.34
C ASP A 265 -5.77 4.24 0.78
N VAL A 266 -4.60 4.44 1.39
CA VAL A 266 -4.36 5.55 2.34
C VAL A 266 -4.58 6.90 1.67
N ARG A 267 -4.07 7.10 0.44
CA ARG A 267 -4.27 8.33 -0.32
C ARG A 267 -5.76 8.62 -0.55
N ARG A 268 -6.55 7.60 -0.92
CA ARG A 268 -8.00 7.73 -1.12
C ARG A 268 -8.70 8.12 0.17
N GLU A 269 -8.37 7.47 1.30
CA GLU A 269 -8.95 7.79 2.61
C GLU A 269 -8.61 9.23 3.03
N LEU A 270 -7.38 9.69 2.82
CA LEU A 270 -6.98 11.06 3.10
C LEU A 270 -7.67 12.06 2.18
N TYR A 271 -7.81 11.74 0.89
CA TYR A 271 -8.53 12.58 -0.07
C TYR A 271 -10.01 12.74 0.32
N GLU A 272 -10.65 11.65 0.74
CA GLU A 272 -12.05 11.67 1.19
C GLU A 272 -12.23 12.53 2.46
N LYS A 273 -11.30 12.41 3.42
CA LYS A 273 -11.38 13.12 4.71
C LYS A 273 -10.97 14.59 4.64
N TYR A 274 -9.95 14.92 3.86
CA TYR A 274 -9.30 16.25 3.87
C TYR A 274 -9.38 17.00 2.54
N GLY A 275 -9.91 16.36 1.50
CA GLY A 275 -9.99 16.90 0.16
C GLY A 275 -8.63 17.04 -0.53
N GLU A 276 -8.64 17.55 -1.76
CA GLU A 276 -7.44 17.70 -2.58
C GLU A 276 -6.39 18.62 -1.92
N LYS A 277 -6.83 19.79 -1.42
CA LYS A 277 -5.94 20.77 -0.81
C LYS A 277 -5.31 20.22 0.49
N GLY A 278 -6.11 19.57 1.34
CA GLY A 278 -5.60 18.97 2.58
C GLY A 278 -4.56 17.89 2.32
N LEU A 279 -4.79 17.03 1.32
CA LEU A 279 -3.87 15.96 0.95
C LEU A 279 -2.59 16.46 0.31
N TYR A 280 -2.65 17.35 -0.69
CA TYR A 280 -1.48 17.69 -1.50
C TYR A 280 -0.74 18.96 -1.03
N GLU A 281 -1.36 19.79 -0.20
CA GLU A 281 -0.83 21.08 0.23
C GLU A 281 -0.86 21.25 1.77
N GLY A 282 -1.57 20.36 2.46
CA GLY A 282 -1.82 20.47 3.91
C GLY A 282 -0.65 20.09 4.83
N GLY A 283 0.35 19.39 4.31
CA GLY A 283 1.53 19.00 5.10
C GLY A 283 1.23 17.98 6.18
N LEU A 284 0.35 17.02 5.89
CA LEU A 284 0.01 15.97 6.84
C LEU A 284 1.18 15.00 7.06
N SER A 285 1.46 14.68 8.31
CA SER A 285 2.35 13.57 8.67
C SER A 285 1.50 12.39 9.11
N VAL A 286 1.46 11.35 8.27
CA VAL A 286 0.61 10.18 8.44
C VAL A 286 1.44 8.98 8.86
N ARG A 287 1.24 8.52 10.09
CA ARG A 287 1.74 7.22 10.53
C ARG A 287 0.73 6.18 10.09
N THR A 288 1.12 5.32 9.18
CA THR A 288 0.30 4.19 8.74
C THR A 288 0.50 2.98 9.65
N THR A 289 -0.28 1.93 9.40
CA THR A 289 -0.18 0.66 10.13
C THR A 289 0.72 -0.35 9.43
N LEU A 290 1.30 0.00 8.28
CA LEU A 290 2.13 -0.88 7.46
C LEU A 290 3.38 -1.34 8.22
N ASP A 291 3.59 -2.66 8.26
CA ASP A 291 4.86 -3.27 8.66
C ASP A 291 5.67 -3.58 7.38
N PRO A 292 6.83 -2.93 7.16
CA PRO A 292 7.61 -3.09 5.95
C PRO A 292 8.08 -4.53 5.68
N GLN A 293 8.43 -5.28 6.72
CA GLN A 293 8.90 -6.66 6.58
C GLN A 293 7.75 -7.60 6.23
N MET A 294 6.60 -7.45 6.90
CA MET A 294 5.39 -8.23 6.58
C MET A 294 4.90 -7.90 5.18
N GLN A 295 4.92 -6.63 4.77
CA GLN A 295 4.48 -6.20 3.44
C GLN A 295 5.35 -6.82 2.34
N SER A 296 6.67 -6.69 2.46
CA SER A 296 7.62 -7.26 1.50
C SER A 296 7.49 -8.79 1.41
N THR A 297 7.37 -9.46 2.57
CA THR A 297 7.13 -10.91 2.66
C THR A 297 5.80 -11.29 2.00
N ALA A 298 4.73 -10.57 2.28
CA ALA A 298 3.41 -10.80 1.70
C ALA A 298 3.43 -10.68 0.18
N LYS A 299 4.01 -9.61 -0.37
CA LYS A 299 4.15 -9.41 -1.83
C LYS A 299 4.94 -10.55 -2.46
N LYS A 300 6.12 -10.88 -1.93
CA LYS A 300 6.98 -11.95 -2.46
C LYS A 300 6.26 -13.30 -2.50
N ILE A 301 5.62 -13.70 -1.40
CA ILE A 301 4.96 -15.01 -1.29
C ILE A 301 3.70 -15.05 -2.13
N PHE A 302 2.92 -13.97 -2.14
CA PHE A 302 1.69 -13.90 -2.91
C PHE A 302 1.98 -13.94 -4.42
N THR A 303 2.92 -13.12 -4.90
CA THR A 303 3.37 -13.12 -6.30
C THR A 303 3.88 -14.50 -6.72
N ALA A 304 4.73 -15.15 -5.90
CA ALA A 304 5.21 -16.51 -6.16
C ALA A 304 4.05 -17.53 -6.22
N GLY A 305 3.02 -17.35 -5.41
CA GLY A 305 1.82 -18.17 -5.43
C GLY A 305 1.03 -18.05 -6.72
N LEU A 306 0.84 -16.83 -7.22
CA LEU A 306 0.16 -16.57 -8.50
C LEU A 306 0.96 -17.16 -9.67
N VAL A 307 2.27 -16.93 -9.70
CA VAL A 307 3.17 -17.50 -10.73
C VAL A 307 3.11 -19.03 -10.72
N ARG A 308 3.21 -19.65 -9.54
CA ARG A 308 3.12 -21.10 -9.38
C ARG A 308 1.79 -21.68 -9.91
N PHE A 309 0.70 -20.97 -9.68
CA PHE A 309 -0.59 -21.36 -10.22
C PHE A 309 -0.62 -21.22 -11.73
N ASP A 310 -0.19 -20.08 -12.28
CA ASP A 310 -0.23 -19.76 -13.70
C ASP A 310 0.68 -20.69 -14.51
N GLU A 311 1.90 -20.96 -14.04
CA GLU A 311 2.82 -21.91 -14.67
C GLU A 311 2.26 -23.34 -14.75
N ARG A 312 1.35 -23.73 -13.86
CA ARG A 312 0.64 -25.01 -13.96
C ARG A 312 -0.35 -25.07 -15.13
N LEU A 313 -0.82 -23.94 -15.61
CA LEU A 313 -1.72 -23.88 -16.77
C LEU A 313 -0.96 -23.99 -18.09
N GLY A 314 0.33 -23.62 -18.09
CA GLY A 314 1.24 -23.75 -19.23
C GLY A 314 1.63 -22.42 -19.84
N TRP A 315 2.48 -22.51 -20.86
CA TRP A 315 3.03 -21.38 -21.62
C TRP A 315 2.05 -20.88 -22.68
N ARG A 316 1.84 -19.58 -22.74
CA ARG A 316 0.89 -18.93 -23.67
C ARG A 316 1.57 -18.29 -24.88
N GLY A 317 2.89 -18.28 -24.94
CA GLY A 317 3.66 -17.66 -26.01
C GLY A 317 4.40 -16.38 -25.59
N PRO A 318 5.24 -15.83 -26.48
CA PRO A 318 5.98 -14.59 -26.23
C PRO A 318 5.03 -13.39 -26.15
N ILE A 319 5.52 -12.29 -25.56
CA ILE A 319 4.79 -11.01 -25.49
C ILE A 319 4.58 -10.45 -26.90
N LYS A 320 5.62 -10.57 -27.72
CA LYS A 320 5.66 -10.08 -29.10
C LYS A 320 6.66 -10.91 -29.90
N GLU A 321 6.35 -11.17 -31.14
CA GLU A 321 7.30 -11.71 -32.13
C GLU A 321 7.81 -10.56 -33.01
N THR A 322 9.11 -10.49 -33.26
CA THR A 322 9.73 -9.48 -34.13
C THR A 322 10.82 -10.08 -34.98
N GLN A 323 11.12 -9.43 -36.10
CA GLN A 323 12.26 -9.83 -36.91
C GLN A 323 13.55 -9.22 -36.34
N LEU A 324 14.58 -10.05 -36.20
CA LEU A 324 15.91 -9.59 -35.79
C LEU A 324 16.54 -8.87 -36.96
N SER A 325 16.55 -7.53 -36.94
CA SER A 325 17.25 -6.69 -37.94
C SER A 325 17.99 -5.57 -37.21
N GLY A 326 19.28 -5.43 -37.54
CA GLY A 326 20.11 -4.35 -36.98
C GLY A 326 20.28 -4.45 -35.45
N ASP A 327 20.01 -3.36 -34.74
CA ASP A 327 20.10 -3.30 -33.27
C ASP A 327 18.86 -3.95 -32.61
N TRP A 328 19.03 -5.15 -32.09
CA TRP A 328 17.97 -5.92 -31.42
C TRP A 328 17.34 -5.18 -30.22
N ALA A 329 18.08 -4.28 -29.57
CA ALA A 329 17.56 -3.55 -28.40
C ALA A 329 16.45 -2.56 -28.77
N ALA A 330 16.40 -2.10 -30.02
CA ALA A 330 15.33 -1.25 -30.52
C ALA A 330 13.95 -1.93 -30.42
N ALA A 331 13.89 -3.26 -30.57
CA ALA A 331 12.66 -4.03 -30.46
C ALA A 331 12.06 -4.03 -29.03
N LEU A 332 12.88 -3.72 -28.03
CA LEU A 332 12.48 -3.64 -26.61
C LEU A 332 12.15 -2.22 -26.15
N SER A 333 12.36 -1.19 -26.97
CA SER A 333 12.25 0.23 -26.59
C SER A 333 10.83 0.63 -26.17
N ASP A 334 9.83 0.09 -26.88
CA ASP A 334 8.42 0.47 -26.73
C ASP A 334 7.66 -0.37 -25.69
N ILE A 335 8.34 -1.37 -25.09
CA ILE A 335 7.75 -2.25 -24.10
C ILE A 335 8.22 -1.79 -22.73
N ALA A 336 7.27 -1.36 -21.89
CA ALA A 336 7.54 -1.02 -20.50
C ALA A 336 7.73 -2.30 -19.68
N ALA A 337 8.86 -2.42 -18.99
CA ALA A 337 9.01 -3.41 -17.93
C ALA A 337 8.24 -2.94 -16.67
N TYR A 338 7.67 -3.88 -15.94
CA TYR A 338 7.05 -3.57 -14.66
C TYR A 338 8.13 -3.32 -13.59
N GLY A 339 8.09 -2.13 -12.97
CA GLY A 339 9.09 -1.72 -11.98
C GLY A 339 8.96 -2.43 -10.62
N ASP A 340 7.77 -2.96 -10.33
CA ASP A 340 7.44 -3.64 -9.08
C ASP A 340 7.58 -5.18 -9.15
N VAL A 341 8.16 -5.70 -10.24
CA VAL A 341 8.44 -7.12 -10.44
C VAL A 341 9.92 -7.31 -10.78
N PRO A 342 10.65 -8.28 -10.20
CA PRO A 342 12.10 -8.45 -10.40
C PRO A 342 12.45 -9.09 -11.76
N TRP A 343 11.55 -9.01 -12.73
CA TRP A 343 11.75 -9.61 -14.03
C TRP A 343 12.29 -8.61 -15.04
N LYS A 344 13.05 -9.11 -16.01
CA LYS A 344 13.61 -8.32 -17.11
C LYS A 344 12.93 -8.69 -18.41
N LEU A 345 12.78 -7.71 -19.30
CA LEU A 345 12.43 -7.98 -20.68
C LEU A 345 13.68 -8.42 -21.43
N ALA A 346 13.51 -9.41 -22.30
CA ALA A 346 14.58 -9.92 -23.15
C ALA A 346 14.04 -10.28 -24.53
N ILE A 347 14.92 -10.25 -25.52
CA ILE A 347 14.67 -10.75 -26.87
C ILE A 347 15.53 -11.99 -27.12
N VAL A 348 14.96 -13.01 -27.71
CA VAL A 348 15.71 -14.23 -28.08
C VAL A 348 16.51 -13.95 -29.33
N LEU A 349 17.84 -14.07 -29.22
CA LEU A 349 18.78 -13.86 -30.35
C LEU A 349 19.06 -15.16 -31.07
N GLN A 350 19.28 -16.24 -30.35
CA GLN A 350 19.51 -17.59 -30.90
C GLN A 350 18.79 -18.60 -30.00
N SER A 351 18.31 -19.68 -30.59
CA SER A 351 17.65 -20.76 -29.88
C SER A 351 18.17 -22.11 -30.32
N GLY A 352 18.60 -22.92 -29.34
CA GLY A 352 19.15 -24.26 -29.54
C GLY A 352 18.41 -25.33 -28.74
N ALA A 353 18.98 -26.54 -28.68
CA ALA A 353 18.38 -27.61 -27.91
C ALA A 353 18.52 -27.40 -26.39
N GLU A 354 19.74 -27.10 -25.93
CA GLU A 354 20.10 -27.02 -24.52
C GLU A 354 19.88 -25.61 -23.92
N GLN A 355 20.03 -24.57 -24.76
CA GLN A 355 19.93 -23.18 -24.32
C GLN A 355 19.56 -22.23 -25.46
N ALA A 356 19.09 -21.04 -25.09
CA ALA A 356 18.97 -19.89 -25.98
C ALA A 356 19.87 -18.76 -25.50
N THR A 357 20.36 -17.94 -26.43
CA THR A 357 21.01 -16.66 -26.13
C THR A 357 19.97 -15.57 -26.20
N ILE A 358 19.88 -14.76 -25.18
CA ILE A 358 18.92 -13.66 -25.04
C ILE A 358 19.65 -12.34 -24.90
N GLY A 359 19.08 -11.26 -25.47
CA GLY A 359 19.50 -9.87 -25.25
C GLY A 359 18.58 -9.22 -24.21
N LEU A 360 19.15 -8.75 -23.11
CA LEU A 360 18.38 -8.11 -22.04
C LEU A 360 18.04 -6.66 -22.41
N GLN A 361 16.86 -6.18 -22.02
CA GLN A 361 16.49 -4.78 -22.23
C GLN A 361 17.53 -3.85 -21.58
N PRO A 362 18.14 -2.93 -22.35
CA PRO A 362 19.09 -1.98 -21.81
C PRO A 362 18.45 -1.09 -20.73
N PRO A 363 19.19 -0.73 -19.67
CA PRO A 363 18.70 0.21 -18.67
C PRO A 363 18.40 1.56 -19.31
N ARG A 364 17.48 2.31 -18.73
CA ARG A 364 17.23 3.69 -19.13
C ARG A 364 18.22 4.61 -18.44
N THR A 365 18.77 5.56 -19.21
CA THR A 365 19.57 6.64 -18.65
C THR A 365 18.69 7.57 -17.80
N PRO A 366 19.24 8.37 -16.90
CA PRO A 366 18.48 9.37 -16.14
C PRO A 366 17.69 10.37 -17.01
N SER A 367 18.08 10.56 -18.27
CA SER A 367 17.36 11.36 -19.27
C SER A 367 16.14 10.65 -19.87
N GLY A 368 15.93 9.37 -19.55
CA GLY A 368 14.86 8.53 -20.07
C GLY A 368 15.17 7.81 -21.38
N ALA A 369 16.31 8.10 -22.02
CA ALA A 369 16.77 7.40 -23.22
C ALA A 369 17.28 6.00 -22.86
N GLN A 370 17.22 5.05 -23.81
CA GLN A 370 17.89 3.77 -23.62
C GLN A 370 19.41 3.93 -23.60
N SER A 371 20.07 3.17 -22.72
CA SER A 371 21.51 3.03 -22.73
C SER A 371 21.98 2.35 -24.03
N ASN A 372 23.19 2.67 -24.46
CA ASN A 372 23.86 1.95 -25.55
C ASN A 372 24.45 0.59 -25.15
N GLU A 373 24.28 0.22 -23.88
CA GLU A 373 24.72 -1.07 -23.35
C GLU A 373 23.96 -2.23 -24.00
N ARG A 374 24.65 -3.28 -24.36
CA ARG A 374 24.10 -4.49 -25.01
C ARG A 374 24.54 -5.71 -24.24
N THR A 375 23.75 -6.07 -23.24
CA THR A 375 23.99 -7.23 -22.37
C THR A 375 23.29 -8.46 -22.94
N THR A 376 24.04 -9.54 -23.13
CA THR A 376 23.50 -10.84 -23.49
C THR A 376 23.58 -11.79 -22.31
N ALA A 377 22.67 -12.77 -22.29
CA ALA A 377 22.55 -13.74 -21.21
C ALA A 377 22.07 -15.10 -21.76
N LEU A 378 22.01 -16.11 -20.92
CA LEU A 378 21.62 -17.46 -21.29
C LEU A 378 20.24 -17.82 -20.69
N LEU A 379 19.43 -18.50 -21.51
CA LEU A 379 18.18 -19.14 -21.11
C LEU A 379 18.34 -20.66 -21.28
N PRO A 380 18.78 -21.38 -20.22
CA PRO A 380 19.02 -22.82 -20.30
C PRO A 380 17.70 -23.62 -20.31
N LEU A 381 17.77 -24.89 -20.75
CA LEU A 381 16.62 -25.81 -20.76
C LEU A 381 15.94 -25.91 -19.40
N GLU A 382 16.70 -25.89 -18.31
CA GLU A 382 16.17 -25.84 -16.94
C GLU A 382 15.20 -24.65 -16.73
N GLY A 383 15.53 -23.49 -17.29
CA GLY A 383 14.73 -22.27 -17.18
C GLY A 383 13.40 -22.30 -17.95
N VAL A 384 13.23 -23.24 -18.89
CA VAL A 384 12.00 -23.36 -19.70
C VAL A 384 11.23 -24.67 -19.45
N LYS A 385 11.71 -25.60 -18.64
CA LYS A 385 11.07 -26.92 -18.39
C LYS A 385 9.62 -26.83 -17.94
N TRP A 386 9.22 -25.77 -17.25
CA TRP A 386 7.83 -25.55 -16.84
C TRP A 386 6.91 -25.20 -18.02
N ALA A 387 7.44 -24.60 -19.09
CA ALA A 387 6.74 -23.88 -20.16
C ALA A 387 6.11 -24.83 -21.21
N ARG A 388 5.37 -25.82 -20.76
CA ARG A 388 4.57 -26.65 -21.66
C ARG A 388 3.46 -25.80 -22.27
N TRP A 389 3.25 -25.90 -23.58
CA TRP A 389 2.22 -25.11 -24.27
C TRP A 389 0.85 -25.32 -23.64
N ALA A 390 0.13 -24.23 -23.42
CA ALA A 390 -1.26 -24.25 -22.97
C ALA A 390 -2.17 -24.62 -24.15
N THR A 391 -2.61 -25.87 -24.24
CA THR A 391 -3.49 -26.37 -25.29
C THR A 391 -4.88 -26.63 -24.72
N GLY A 392 -5.61 -25.56 -24.36
CA GLY A 392 -6.93 -25.67 -23.71
C GLY A 392 -6.83 -26.29 -22.32
N PRO A 393 -7.70 -27.25 -21.94
CA PRO A 393 -7.70 -27.82 -20.58
C PRO A 393 -6.56 -28.81 -20.32
N GLN A 394 -5.79 -29.18 -21.35
CA GLN A 394 -4.65 -30.10 -21.23
C GLN A 394 -3.33 -29.36 -21.45
N ARG A 395 -2.30 -29.78 -20.70
CA ARG A 395 -0.95 -29.33 -20.94
C ARG A 395 -0.33 -30.04 -22.12
N GLY A 396 0.45 -29.33 -22.92
CA GLY A 396 1.28 -29.89 -23.97
C GLY A 396 2.32 -30.90 -23.43
N ALA A 397 3.06 -31.52 -24.36
CA ALA A 397 4.12 -32.48 -24.05
C ALA A 397 5.24 -31.85 -23.17
N ALA A 398 6.00 -32.70 -22.50
CA ALA A 398 7.16 -32.26 -21.73
C ALA A 398 8.20 -31.59 -22.64
N VAL A 399 8.75 -30.48 -22.17
CA VAL A 399 9.78 -29.69 -22.91
C VAL A 399 11.09 -30.46 -22.91
N LYS A 400 11.62 -30.77 -24.13
CA LYS A 400 12.88 -31.49 -24.33
C LYS A 400 13.96 -30.59 -24.95
N SER A 401 13.60 -29.42 -25.49
CA SER A 401 14.50 -28.48 -26.13
C SER A 401 13.98 -27.07 -25.93
N VAL A 402 14.90 -26.11 -25.75
CA VAL A 402 14.56 -24.69 -25.62
C VAL A 402 13.89 -24.17 -26.91
N ALA A 403 14.36 -24.64 -28.07
CA ALA A 403 13.79 -24.27 -29.37
C ALA A 403 12.33 -24.70 -29.59
N GLN A 404 11.80 -25.59 -28.73
CA GLN A 404 10.35 -25.92 -28.74
C GLN A 404 9.49 -24.80 -28.13
N ILE A 405 10.09 -23.91 -27.35
CA ILE A 405 9.38 -22.94 -26.54
C ILE A 405 9.60 -21.51 -27.02
N VAL A 406 10.83 -21.15 -27.34
CA VAL A 406 11.22 -19.81 -27.80
C VAL A 406 12.01 -19.86 -29.10
N LYS A 407 11.78 -18.86 -29.96
CA LYS A 407 12.41 -18.70 -31.27
C LYS A 407 13.16 -17.37 -31.34
N PRO A 408 14.16 -17.24 -32.20
CA PRO A 408 14.80 -15.96 -32.49
C PRO A 408 13.75 -14.90 -32.86
N GLY A 409 13.85 -13.73 -32.23
CA GLY A 409 12.88 -12.63 -32.38
C GLY A 409 11.74 -12.62 -31.33
N ASP A 410 11.61 -13.65 -30.52
CA ASP A 410 10.61 -13.66 -29.41
C ASP A 410 11.02 -12.67 -28.30
N VAL A 411 10.09 -11.80 -27.92
CA VAL A 411 10.21 -10.93 -26.74
C VAL A 411 9.53 -11.61 -25.56
N ILE A 412 10.29 -11.78 -24.48
CA ILE A 412 9.88 -12.57 -23.31
C ILE A 412 10.23 -11.89 -21.99
N TYR A 413 9.53 -12.22 -20.92
CA TYR A 413 9.99 -11.93 -19.55
C TYR A 413 10.92 -13.03 -19.05
N VAL A 414 11.98 -12.61 -18.36
CA VAL A 414 12.95 -13.52 -17.75
C VAL A 414 13.30 -13.06 -16.33
N GLU A 415 13.63 -14.04 -15.49
CA GLU A 415 14.12 -13.83 -14.12
C GLU A 415 15.43 -14.58 -13.94
N GLU A 416 16.38 -13.95 -13.27
CA GLU A 416 17.69 -14.57 -13.03
C GLU A 416 17.57 -15.80 -12.15
N LEU A 417 18.25 -16.87 -12.48
CA LEU A 417 18.27 -18.11 -11.69
C LEU A 417 19.11 -17.88 -10.42
N GLU A 418 18.55 -18.21 -9.28
CA GLU A 418 19.21 -18.05 -7.99
C GLU A 418 20.57 -18.78 -7.96
N GLY A 419 21.64 -18.07 -7.64
CA GLY A 419 23.00 -18.61 -7.60
C GLY A 419 23.64 -18.89 -8.97
N LYS A 420 23.06 -18.48 -10.10
CA LYS A 420 23.57 -18.68 -11.45
C LYS A 420 23.61 -17.38 -12.24
N GLU A 421 24.63 -16.56 -11.98
CA GLU A 421 24.80 -15.27 -12.65
C GLU A 421 24.78 -15.40 -14.18
N GLY A 422 24.02 -14.50 -14.84
CA GLY A 422 23.89 -14.49 -16.29
C GLY A 422 23.00 -15.60 -16.88
N GLN A 423 22.41 -16.47 -16.04
CA GLN A 423 21.45 -17.47 -16.47
C GLN A 423 20.05 -17.12 -15.99
N TYR A 424 19.08 -17.27 -16.89
CA TYR A 424 17.71 -16.82 -16.65
C TYR A 424 16.69 -17.95 -16.81
N ARG A 425 15.55 -17.81 -16.16
CA ARG A 425 14.36 -18.64 -16.45
C ARG A 425 13.28 -17.81 -17.10
N LEU A 426 12.54 -18.45 -18.00
CA LEU A 426 11.38 -17.88 -18.66
C LEU A 426 10.27 -17.57 -17.65
N ARG A 427 9.64 -16.41 -17.82
CA ARG A 427 8.49 -15.97 -17.03
C ARG A 427 7.35 -15.52 -17.95
N GLN A 428 6.14 -15.57 -17.43
CA GLN A 428 4.97 -14.94 -18.06
C GLN A 428 4.13 -14.27 -16.99
N ILE A 429 3.50 -13.16 -17.35
CA ILE A 429 2.58 -12.44 -16.45
C ILE A 429 1.38 -13.34 -16.16
N PRO A 430 1.06 -13.61 -14.90
CA PRO A 430 -0.08 -14.43 -14.55
C PRO A 430 -1.41 -13.78 -14.98
N GLU A 431 -2.28 -14.52 -15.63
CA GLU A 431 -3.66 -14.08 -15.88
C GLU A 431 -4.52 -14.14 -14.62
N ILE A 432 -4.17 -15.05 -13.70
CA ILE A 432 -4.81 -15.14 -12.39
C ILE A 432 -4.37 -14.00 -11.52
N SER A 433 -5.31 -13.42 -10.77
CA SER A 433 -5.00 -12.40 -9.80
C SER A 433 -5.61 -12.74 -8.44
N GLY A 434 -5.64 -11.80 -7.51
CA GLY A 434 -6.18 -12.00 -6.19
C GLY A 434 -5.64 -10.97 -5.20
N ALA A 435 -5.68 -11.31 -3.92
CA ALA A 435 -5.20 -10.43 -2.86
C ALA A 435 -4.74 -11.19 -1.62
N LEU A 436 -3.92 -10.53 -0.81
CA LEU A 436 -3.52 -10.95 0.52
C LEU A 436 -3.66 -9.78 1.49
N SER A 437 -4.26 -10.01 2.66
CA SER A 437 -4.38 -9.01 3.73
C SER A 437 -3.95 -9.60 5.07
N VAL A 438 -3.24 -8.80 5.85
CA VAL A 438 -2.73 -9.15 7.19
C VAL A 438 -3.24 -8.14 8.19
N VAL A 439 -3.91 -8.60 9.24
CA VAL A 439 -4.57 -7.75 10.24
C VAL A 439 -4.17 -8.16 11.65
N ASP A 440 -3.84 -7.19 12.49
CA ASP A 440 -3.72 -7.39 13.94
C ASP A 440 -5.14 -7.58 14.53
N PRO A 441 -5.45 -8.75 15.10
CA PRO A 441 -6.79 -9.05 15.57
C PRO A 441 -7.23 -8.21 16.78
N PHE A 442 -6.30 -7.62 17.52
CA PHE A 442 -6.62 -6.84 18.71
C PHE A 442 -6.80 -5.35 18.44
N THR A 443 -6.17 -4.83 17.41
CA THR A 443 -6.23 -3.39 17.11
C THR A 443 -6.93 -3.07 15.80
N GLY A 444 -7.08 -4.03 14.89
CA GLY A 444 -7.59 -3.81 13.54
C GLY A 444 -6.57 -3.18 12.58
N ARG A 445 -5.33 -2.97 13.01
CA ARG A 445 -4.28 -2.46 12.14
C ARG A 445 -4.01 -3.42 10.99
N VAL A 446 -4.07 -2.92 9.77
CA VAL A 446 -3.68 -3.65 8.57
C VAL A 446 -2.16 -3.56 8.43
N LEU A 447 -1.47 -4.67 8.69
CA LEU A 447 -0.01 -4.71 8.72
C LEU A 447 0.61 -4.92 7.35
N ALA A 448 -0.11 -5.60 6.45
CA ALA A 448 0.27 -5.77 5.05
C ALA A 448 -0.96 -5.92 4.17
N LEU A 449 -0.87 -5.42 2.93
CA LEU A 449 -1.95 -5.46 1.95
C LEU A 449 -1.38 -5.58 0.54
N VAL A 450 -1.74 -6.66 -0.15
CA VAL A 450 -1.36 -6.91 -1.54
C VAL A 450 -2.63 -7.06 -2.37
N GLY A 451 -2.83 -6.20 -3.36
CA GLY A 451 -4.06 -6.13 -4.16
C GLY A 451 -3.97 -6.76 -5.54
N GLY A 452 -2.83 -7.36 -5.91
CA GLY A 452 -2.63 -7.96 -7.21
C GLY A 452 -1.20 -8.43 -7.46
N PHE A 453 -0.95 -8.94 -8.67
CA PHE A 453 0.39 -9.37 -9.10
C PHE A 453 1.36 -8.18 -9.19
N SER A 454 0.97 -7.15 -9.92
CA SER A 454 1.74 -5.94 -10.16
C SER A 454 0.82 -4.72 -10.10
N TYR A 455 1.26 -3.65 -9.43
CA TYR A 455 0.57 -2.36 -9.40
C TYR A 455 0.71 -1.63 -10.73
N ASP A 456 1.86 -1.79 -11.41
CA ASP A 456 2.10 -1.24 -12.75
C ASP A 456 1.17 -1.86 -13.80
N GLU A 457 0.81 -3.13 -13.63
CA GLU A 457 -0.16 -3.82 -14.49
C GLU A 457 -1.59 -3.35 -14.21
N SER A 458 -1.97 -3.28 -12.92
CA SER A 458 -3.33 -2.95 -12.49
C SER A 458 -3.35 -2.30 -11.11
N GLN A 459 -3.83 -1.06 -11.05
CA GLN A 459 -3.99 -0.31 -9.80
C GLN A 459 -5.24 -0.71 -9.00
N PHE A 460 -6.07 -1.62 -9.54
CA PHE A 460 -7.26 -2.11 -8.87
C PHE A 460 -6.90 -2.99 -7.68
N ASN A 461 -7.18 -2.51 -6.47
CA ASN A 461 -6.87 -3.23 -5.23
C ASN A 461 -7.92 -4.30 -4.93
N ARG A 462 -7.59 -5.56 -5.20
CA ARG A 462 -8.54 -6.67 -5.01
C ARG A 462 -8.78 -7.04 -3.56
N ALA A 463 -7.98 -6.52 -2.62
CA ALA A 463 -8.22 -6.74 -1.20
C ALA A 463 -9.38 -5.88 -0.66
N THR A 464 -9.56 -4.67 -1.20
CA THR A 464 -10.50 -3.66 -0.69
C THR A 464 -11.63 -3.31 -1.66
N GLN A 465 -11.41 -3.48 -2.98
CA GLN A 465 -12.34 -3.06 -4.01
C GLN A 465 -13.07 -4.21 -4.72
N ALA A 466 -12.46 -5.42 -4.78
CA ALA A 466 -13.11 -6.55 -5.43
C ALA A 466 -14.17 -7.16 -4.53
N LEU A 467 -15.41 -7.08 -4.96
CA LEU A 467 -16.54 -7.80 -4.37
C LEU A 467 -16.59 -9.21 -4.97
N ARG A 468 -16.34 -10.22 -4.15
CA ARG A 468 -16.26 -11.62 -4.58
C ARG A 468 -16.97 -12.54 -3.60
N GLN A 469 -17.42 -13.69 -4.08
CA GLN A 469 -18.10 -14.67 -3.26
C GLN A 469 -17.11 -15.42 -2.36
N PRO A 470 -17.22 -15.33 -1.02
CA PRO A 470 -16.33 -16.02 -0.10
C PRO A 470 -16.55 -17.54 -0.05
N GLY A 471 -17.66 -18.04 -0.58
CA GLY A 471 -18.02 -19.44 -0.53
C GLY A 471 -18.01 -19.99 0.88
N SER A 472 -17.50 -21.20 1.04
CA SER A 472 -17.46 -21.89 2.35
C SER A 472 -16.66 -21.15 3.46
N SER A 473 -15.89 -20.10 3.14
CA SER A 473 -15.26 -19.28 4.18
C SER A 473 -16.27 -18.42 4.96
N PHE A 474 -17.51 -18.31 4.49
CA PHE A 474 -18.59 -17.66 5.25
C PHE A 474 -19.21 -18.57 6.33
N LYS A 475 -19.10 -19.88 6.23
CA LYS A 475 -19.71 -20.83 7.18
C LYS A 475 -19.38 -20.58 8.66
N PRO A 476 -18.17 -20.18 9.08
CA PRO A 476 -17.87 -19.93 10.48
C PRO A 476 -18.84 -18.97 11.18
N PHE A 477 -19.37 -17.98 10.48
CA PHE A 477 -20.33 -17.01 11.04
C PHE A 477 -21.69 -17.66 11.34
N ILE A 478 -22.11 -18.62 10.52
CA ILE A 478 -23.34 -19.40 10.75
C ILE A 478 -23.16 -20.32 11.94
N TYR A 479 -22.02 -21.02 12.02
CA TYR A 479 -21.71 -21.91 13.12
C TYR A 479 -21.49 -21.11 14.42
N ALA A 480 -20.89 -19.91 14.37
CA ALA A 480 -20.79 -19.02 15.51
C ALA A 480 -22.20 -18.57 16.00
N ALA A 481 -23.08 -18.21 15.07
CA ALA A 481 -24.49 -17.87 15.41
C ALA A 481 -25.18 -19.05 16.09
N ALA A 482 -25.03 -20.27 15.60
CA ALA A 482 -25.56 -21.46 16.24
C ALA A 482 -25.04 -21.64 17.67
N LEU A 483 -23.72 -21.66 17.83
CA LEU A 483 -23.07 -21.85 19.13
C LEU A 483 -23.43 -20.76 20.17
N ASP A 484 -23.71 -19.55 19.69
CA ASP A 484 -24.14 -18.44 20.53
C ASP A 484 -25.61 -18.57 20.96
N ASN A 485 -26.42 -19.32 20.19
CA ASN A 485 -27.86 -19.52 20.40
C ASN A 485 -28.23 -20.94 20.85
N GLY A 486 -27.36 -21.55 21.65
CA GLY A 486 -27.68 -22.78 22.41
C GLY A 486 -27.24 -24.09 21.78
N TYR A 487 -26.74 -24.07 20.55
CA TYR A 487 -26.11 -25.26 19.97
C TYR A 487 -24.72 -25.49 20.59
N THR A 488 -24.23 -26.72 20.47
CA THR A 488 -22.89 -27.10 20.93
C THR A 488 -22.07 -27.63 19.76
N PRO A 489 -20.76 -27.70 19.85
CA PRO A 489 -19.93 -28.35 18.84
C PRO A 489 -20.32 -29.81 18.58
N SER A 490 -20.98 -30.45 19.55
CA SER A 490 -21.50 -31.82 19.49
C SER A 490 -22.94 -31.93 19.01
N SER A 491 -23.68 -30.85 18.79
CA SER A 491 -25.02 -30.89 18.19
C SER A 491 -24.95 -31.60 16.84
N VAL A 492 -25.94 -32.47 16.57
CA VAL A 492 -25.91 -33.38 15.43
C VAL A 492 -26.83 -32.87 14.31
N VAL A 493 -26.31 -32.82 13.09
CA VAL A 493 -27.05 -32.45 11.88
C VAL A 493 -26.95 -33.58 10.86
N LEU A 494 -28.07 -33.85 10.17
CA LEU A 494 -28.13 -34.88 9.16
C LEU A 494 -27.42 -34.44 7.85
N ASP A 495 -26.36 -35.15 7.45
CA ASP A 495 -25.70 -35.01 6.17
C ASP A 495 -26.29 -35.98 5.16
N ALA A 496 -27.43 -35.61 4.56
CA ALA A 496 -28.19 -36.40 3.57
C ALA A 496 -28.80 -35.46 2.53
N PRO A 497 -29.18 -35.94 1.32
CA PRO A 497 -29.82 -35.12 0.30
C PRO A 497 -31.01 -34.33 0.86
N ILE A 498 -31.20 -33.10 0.34
CA ILE A 498 -32.32 -32.23 0.68
C ILE A 498 -32.79 -31.49 -0.57
N GLU A 499 -34.11 -31.35 -0.65
CA GLU A 499 -34.77 -30.52 -1.67
C GLU A 499 -35.45 -29.35 -1.01
N ILE A 500 -35.22 -28.15 -1.53
CA ILE A 500 -35.73 -26.91 -0.95
C ILE A 500 -36.52 -26.19 -2.03
N ASN A 501 -37.81 -26.01 -1.81
CA ASN A 501 -38.65 -25.19 -2.66
C ASN A 501 -38.34 -23.71 -2.36
N GLN A 502 -37.83 -22.97 -3.36
CA GLN A 502 -37.45 -21.58 -3.20
C GLN A 502 -38.58 -20.57 -3.41
N GLY A 503 -39.80 -21.09 -3.66
CA GLY A 503 -40.97 -20.26 -3.91
C GLY A 503 -41.28 -20.07 -5.40
N ALA A 504 -42.33 -19.30 -5.67
CA ALA A 504 -42.87 -19.14 -7.04
C ALA A 504 -41.80 -18.58 -7.99
N GLY A 505 -41.53 -19.35 -9.05
CA GLY A 505 -40.64 -18.97 -10.15
C GLY A 505 -39.15 -19.35 -9.98
N LEU A 506 -38.68 -19.77 -8.80
CA LEU A 506 -37.26 -20.14 -8.55
C LEU A 506 -36.99 -21.66 -8.60
N GLY A 507 -38.04 -22.50 -8.62
CA GLY A 507 -37.90 -23.93 -8.67
C GLY A 507 -37.41 -24.61 -7.39
N VAL A 508 -36.99 -25.86 -7.50
CA VAL A 508 -36.47 -26.67 -6.40
C VAL A 508 -34.94 -26.62 -6.42
N TRP A 509 -34.34 -26.16 -5.30
CA TRP A 509 -32.89 -26.15 -5.12
C TRP A 509 -32.44 -27.43 -4.40
N ARG A 510 -31.44 -28.08 -4.95
CA ARG A 510 -30.81 -29.29 -4.40
C ARG A 510 -29.33 -29.00 -4.08
N PRO A 511 -29.00 -28.53 -2.87
CA PRO A 511 -27.62 -28.32 -2.49
C PRO A 511 -26.87 -29.65 -2.38
N GLU A 512 -25.66 -29.69 -2.96
CA GLU A 512 -24.79 -30.86 -2.92
C GLU A 512 -23.53 -30.58 -2.13
N ASN A 513 -22.98 -31.65 -1.53
CA ASN A 513 -21.65 -31.63 -0.99
C ASN A 513 -20.59 -31.66 -2.10
N TYR A 514 -19.48 -31.01 -1.93
CA TYR A 514 -18.39 -30.97 -2.91
C TYR A 514 -17.95 -32.39 -3.38
N THR A 515 -17.93 -33.35 -2.46
CA THR A 515 -17.52 -34.74 -2.73
C THR A 515 -18.65 -35.59 -3.29
N GLN A 516 -19.88 -35.06 -3.41
CA GLN A 516 -21.10 -35.79 -3.75
C GLN A 516 -21.40 -37.01 -2.83
N GLN A 517 -20.77 -37.03 -1.65
CA GLN A 517 -20.97 -38.06 -0.65
C GLN A 517 -21.73 -37.52 0.55
N PHE A 518 -22.46 -38.39 1.25
CA PHE A 518 -23.23 -38.10 2.44
C PHE A 518 -22.80 -39.04 3.57
N TYR A 519 -22.79 -38.55 4.80
CA TYR A 519 -22.28 -39.32 5.95
C TYR A 519 -23.34 -39.57 7.03
N GLY A 520 -24.62 -39.25 6.79
CA GLY A 520 -25.67 -39.37 7.79
C GLY A 520 -25.55 -38.36 8.93
N PRO A 521 -26.02 -38.67 10.12
CA PRO A 521 -25.92 -37.81 11.29
C PRO A 521 -24.47 -37.54 11.68
N GLN A 522 -24.07 -36.25 11.75
CA GLN A 522 -22.71 -35.82 12.08
C GLN A 522 -22.73 -34.57 12.99
N THR A 523 -21.69 -34.42 13.80
CA THR A 523 -21.54 -33.28 14.69
C THR A 523 -21.33 -31.96 13.93
N LEU A 524 -21.67 -30.82 14.55
CA LEU A 524 -21.36 -29.49 14.01
C LEU A 524 -19.85 -29.36 13.76
N ARG A 525 -18.99 -29.84 14.65
CA ARG A 525 -17.55 -29.85 14.45
C ARG A 525 -17.17 -30.55 13.15
N PHE A 526 -17.67 -31.74 12.89
CA PHE A 526 -17.44 -32.45 11.64
C PHE A 526 -17.90 -31.64 10.43
N GLY A 527 -19.08 -31.00 10.53
CA GLY A 527 -19.66 -30.18 9.48
C GLY A 527 -18.75 -29.06 9.03
N ILE A 528 -18.14 -28.33 9.96
CA ILE A 528 -17.23 -27.24 9.65
C ILE A 528 -15.83 -27.72 9.25
N GLU A 529 -15.28 -28.75 9.93
CA GLU A 529 -13.97 -29.33 9.62
C GLU A 529 -13.93 -29.89 8.19
N LYS A 530 -14.98 -30.60 7.77
CA LYS A 530 -15.12 -31.16 6.42
C LYS A 530 -15.86 -30.27 5.45
N SER A 531 -16.25 -29.06 5.88
CA SER A 531 -16.92 -28.06 5.05
C SER A 531 -18.19 -28.56 4.36
N ARG A 532 -19.05 -29.30 5.08
CA ARG A 532 -20.26 -29.95 4.53
C ARG A 532 -21.30 -28.87 4.17
N ASN A 533 -21.76 -28.87 2.90
CA ASN A 533 -22.73 -27.88 2.43
C ASN A 533 -24.13 -28.19 2.97
N VAL A 534 -24.58 -29.44 2.83
CA VAL A 534 -25.94 -29.83 3.20
C VAL A 534 -26.19 -29.65 4.71
N MET A 535 -25.22 -29.99 5.55
CA MET A 535 -25.31 -29.73 7.00
C MET A 535 -25.45 -28.25 7.30
N THR A 536 -24.67 -27.38 6.61
CA THR A 536 -24.75 -25.93 6.79
C THR A 536 -26.12 -25.39 6.37
N VAL A 537 -26.66 -25.85 5.24
CA VAL A 537 -27.98 -25.42 4.78
C VAL A 537 -29.08 -25.85 5.76
N ARG A 538 -29.05 -27.08 6.29
CA ARG A 538 -30.00 -27.55 7.32
C ARG A 538 -29.90 -26.75 8.58
N LEU A 539 -28.67 -26.44 9.05
CA LEU A 539 -28.45 -25.61 10.21
C LEU A 539 -29.00 -24.18 9.99
N ALA A 540 -28.77 -23.61 8.81
CA ALA A 540 -29.31 -22.30 8.44
C ALA A 540 -30.83 -22.28 8.34
N GLN A 541 -31.43 -23.36 7.86
CA GLN A 541 -32.89 -23.55 7.79
C GLN A 541 -33.48 -23.65 9.20
N ASP A 542 -32.83 -24.37 10.11
CA ASP A 542 -33.29 -24.56 11.49
C ASP A 542 -33.24 -23.24 12.28
N MET A 543 -32.15 -22.46 12.16
CA MET A 543 -32.00 -21.16 12.84
C MET A 543 -32.80 -20.02 12.19
N GLY A 544 -33.02 -20.09 10.89
CA GLY A 544 -33.60 -19.02 10.09
C GLY A 544 -32.58 -18.00 9.56
N MET A 545 -32.79 -17.54 8.35
CA MET A 545 -31.91 -16.57 7.67
C MET A 545 -31.83 -15.19 8.34
N PRO A 546 -32.88 -14.66 9.02
CA PRO A 546 -32.78 -13.40 9.74
C PRO A 546 -31.66 -13.37 10.81
N LEU A 547 -31.51 -14.45 11.58
CA LEU A 547 -30.44 -14.57 12.57
C LEU A 547 -29.06 -14.57 11.90
N ILE A 548 -28.91 -15.28 10.77
CA ILE A 548 -27.65 -15.33 10.02
C ILE A 548 -27.31 -13.95 9.44
N SER A 549 -28.30 -13.24 8.90
CA SER A 549 -28.13 -11.88 8.38
C SER A 549 -27.67 -10.93 9.47
N GLU A 550 -28.24 -11.03 10.67
CA GLU A 550 -27.84 -10.21 11.82
C GLU A 550 -26.39 -10.47 12.22
N TYR A 551 -25.95 -11.73 12.36
CA TYR A 551 -24.55 -12.04 12.66
C TYR A 551 -23.60 -11.58 11.56
N SER A 552 -23.97 -11.73 10.28
CA SER A 552 -23.12 -11.25 9.16
C SER A 552 -22.91 -9.73 9.22
N ARG A 553 -23.93 -8.97 9.63
CA ARG A 553 -23.86 -7.52 9.84
C ARG A 553 -23.01 -7.16 11.06
N ARG A 554 -23.17 -7.88 12.17
CA ARG A 554 -22.32 -7.67 13.38
C ARG A 554 -20.84 -7.80 13.07
N PHE A 555 -20.48 -8.84 12.32
CA PHE A 555 -19.11 -9.08 11.91
C PHE A 555 -18.65 -8.18 10.77
N GLY A 556 -19.53 -7.40 10.14
CA GLY A 556 -19.21 -6.51 9.04
C GLY A 556 -18.88 -7.22 7.74
N VAL A 557 -19.31 -8.47 7.59
CA VAL A 557 -19.12 -9.25 6.34
C VAL A 557 -20.06 -8.76 5.26
N TYR A 558 -21.35 -8.63 5.58
CA TYR A 558 -22.40 -8.06 4.73
C TYR A 558 -23.18 -7.01 5.49
N GLU A 559 -23.59 -5.96 4.82
CA GLU A 559 -24.49 -4.95 5.38
C GLU A 559 -25.93 -5.45 5.31
N ASP A 560 -26.28 -6.08 4.21
CA ASP A 560 -27.56 -6.72 3.96
C ASP A 560 -27.34 -8.07 3.27
N LEU A 561 -27.84 -9.13 3.86
CA LEU A 561 -27.75 -10.49 3.32
C LEU A 561 -29.14 -10.93 2.86
N ALA A 562 -29.27 -11.21 1.58
CA ALA A 562 -30.52 -11.69 1.02
C ALA A 562 -31.04 -12.95 1.76
N PRO A 563 -32.38 -13.09 1.98
CA PRO A 563 -32.96 -14.13 2.84
C PRO A 563 -33.02 -15.53 2.20
N TYR A 564 -32.15 -15.79 1.24
CA TYR A 564 -32.14 -17.11 0.56
C TYR A 564 -31.18 -18.07 1.27
N LEU A 565 -31.56 -19.31 1.44
CA LEU A 565 -30.71 -20.35 2.06
C LEU A 565 -29.38 -20.58 1.34
N SER A 566 -29.29 -20.30 0.04
CA SER A 566 -28.04 -20.35 -0.72
C SER A 566 -26.99 -19.36 -0.20
N MET A 567 -27.39 -18.25 0.42
CA MET A 567 -26.49 -17.28 1.03
C MET A 567 -25.71 -17.88 2.21
N SER A 568 -26.24 -18.91 2.86
CA SER A 568 -25.54 -19.67 3.91
C SER A 568 -24.27 -20.37 3.40
N LEU A 569 -24.14 -20.57 2.10
CA LEU A 569 -22.95 -21.16 1.48
C LEU A 569 -21.94 -20.08 0.98
N GLY A 570 -22.19 -18.79 1.30
CA GLY A 570 -21.34 -17.68 0.90
C GLY A 570 -21.53 -17.26 -0.56
N ALA A 571 -22.77 -17.29 -1.05
CA ALA A 571 -23.11 -16.81 -2.39
C ALA A 571 -23.16 -15.27 -2.49
N GLY A 572 -23.23 -14.55 -1.36
CA GLY A 572 -23.10 -13.09 -1.33
C GLY A 572 -21.67 -12.64 -1.61
N GLU A 573 -21.51 -11.39 -2.06
CA GLU A 573 -20.20 -10.84 -2.40
C GLU A 573 -19.68 -9.91 -1.30
N THR A 574 -18.38 -10.00 -0.99
CA THR A 574 -17.68 -9.18 0.01
C THR A 574 -16.22 -9.02 -0.36
N THR A 575 -15.51 -8.16 0.36
CA THR A 575 -14.06 -7.95 0.13
C THR A 575 -13.21 -8.88 1.01
N LEU A 576 -11.98 -9.11 0.58
CA LEU A 576 -11.02 -9.89 1.38
C LEU A 576 -10.75 -9.23 2.74
N LEU A 577 -10.58 -7.91 2.76
CA LEU A 577 -10.28 -7.18 4.00
C LEU A 577 -11.44 -7.29 5.00
N ARG A 578 -12.69 -7.20 4.58
CA ARG A 578 -13.87 -7.42 5.45
C ARG A 578 -13.86 -8.84 6.04
N MET A 579 -13.57 -9.85 5.23
CA MET A 579 -13.47 -11.24 5.71
C MET A 579 -12.32 -11.43 6.71
N THR A 580 -11.14 -10.87 6.44
CA THR A 580 -9.99 -10.96 7.35
C THR A 580 -10.27 -10.26 8.68
N ALA A 581 -10.89 -9.07 8.64
CA ALA A 581 -11.32 -8.35 9.83
C ALA A 581 -12.36 -9.13 10.64
N ALA A 582 -13.31 -9.76 9.97
CA ALA A 582 -14.34 -10.58 10.63
C ALA A 582 -13.74 -11.82 11.34
N TYR A 583 -12.75 -12.48 10.72
CA TYR A 583 -12.04 -13.59 11.38
C TYR A 583 -11.17 -13.12 12.54
N SER A 584 -10.64 -11.92 12.49
CA SER A 584 -9.91 -11.31 13.61
C SER A 584 -10.78 -11.21 14.87
N MET A 585 -12.10 -11.08 14.71
CA MET A 585 -13.04 -11.02 15.85
C MET A 585 -13.23 -12.39 16.53
N PHE A 586 -12.95 -13.50 15.85
CA PHE A 586 -12.84 -14.81 16.52
C PHE A 586 -11.54 -14.89 17.34
N ALA A 587 -10.43 -14.48 16.75
CA ALA A 587 -9.11 -14.51 17.41
C ALA A 587 -9.05 -13.67 18.69
N ASN A 588 -9.72 -12.53 18.72
CA ASN A 588 -9.70 -11.59 19.85
C ASN A 588 -10.79 -11.85 20.91
N GLY A 589 -11.50 -12.97 20.84
CA GLY A 589 -12.54 -13.33 21.80
C GLY A 589 -13.86 -12.58 21.62
N GLY A 590 -14.22 -12.20 20.39
CA GLY A 590 -15.53 -11.62 20.04
C GLY A 590 -15.63 -10.10 20.20
N ARG A 591 -14.52 -9.37 20.20
CA ARG A 591 -14.51 -7.92 20.21
C ARG A 591 -14.56 -7.37 18.78
N LYS A 592 -15.44 -6.38 18.55
CA LYS A 592 -15.52 -5.68 17.27
C LYS A 592 -14.23 -4.95 16.96
N ILE A 593 -13.70 -5.14 15.76
CA ILE A 593 -12.62 -4.34 15.21
C ILE A 593 -13.06 -3.66 13.93
N GLN A 594 -12.40 -2.55 13.63
CA GLN A 594 -12.53 -1.87 12.36
C GLN A 594 -11.15 -1.85 11.73
N PRO A 595 -10.97 -2.46 10.55
CA PRO A 595 -9.66 -2.46 9.91
C PRO A 595 -9.27 -1.02 9.54
N THR A 596 -8.01 -0.69 9.78
CA THR A 596 -7.46 0.63 9.47
C THR A 596 -6.09 0.53 8.84
N LEU A 597 -5.83 1.42 7.89
CA LEU A 597 -4.53 1.63 7.27
C LEU A 597 -3.76 2.79 7.92
N ILE A 598 -4.47 3.63 8.70
CA ILE A 598 -3.91 4.82 9.32
C ILE A 598 -3.95 4.68 10.84
N ASP A 599 -2.80 4.80 11.48
CA ASP A 599 -2.66 4.80 12.94
C ASP A 599 -2.82 6.19 13.54
N ARG A 600 -2.13 7.19 12.95
CA ARG A 600 -2.13 8.57 13.44
C ARG A 600 -1.91 9.56 12.30
N ILE A 601 -2.58 10.72 12.39
CA ILE A 601 -2.35 11.86 11.51
C ILE A 601 -1.97 13.07 12.37
N GLN A 602 -0.91 13.75 11.99
CA GLN A 602 -0.51 15.03 12.54
C GLN A 602 -0.60 16.10 11.44
N ASP A 603 -0.96 17.31 11.84
CA ASP A 603 -0.94 18.47 10.96
C ASP A 603 0.51 18.96 10.74
N ARG A 604 0.67 19.99 9.91
CA ARG A 604 1.98 20.61 9.63
C ARG A 604 2.70 21.17 10.85
N TYR A 605 1.98 21.39 11.95
CA TYR A 605 2.52 21.90 13.21
C TYR A 605 2.85 20.79 14.20
N GLY A 606 2.69 19.52 13.80
CA GLY A 606 2.94 18.35 14.63
C GLY A 606 1.81 18.00 15.60
N ARG A 607 0.67 18.70 15.56
CA ARG A 607 -0.47 18.41 16.43
C ARG A 607 -1.20 17.17 15.90
N THR A 608 -1.48 16.23 16.77
CA THR A 608 -2.27 15.04 16.42
C THR A 608 -3.72 15.41 16.18
N ILE A 609 -4.21 15.24 14.95
CA ILE A 609 -5.59 15.52 14.51
C ILE A 609 -6.42 14.25 14.33
N TYR A 610 -5.78 13.09 14.27
CA TYR A 610 -6.43 11.78 14.22
C TYR A 610 -5.57 10.73 14.92
N ARG A 611 -6.21 9.83 15.66
CA ARG A 611 -5.62 8.63 16.27
C ARG A 611 -6.63 7.49 16.20
N HIS A 612 -6.21 6.35 15.66
CA HIS A 612 -7.08 5.16 15.54
C HIS A 612 -7.39 4.55 16.91
N ASP A 613 -6.36 4.20 17.66
CA ASP A 613 -6.53 3.58 18.97
C ASP A 613 -6.71 4.65 20.06
N GLN A 614 -7.95 4.80 20.51
CA GLN A 614 -8.35 5.77 21.56
C GLN A 614 -8.54 5.10 22.92
N ARG A 615 -8.17 3.82 23.07
CA ARG A 615 -8.29 3.13 24.35
C ARG A 615 -7.38 3.78 25.38
N GLU A 616 -7.95 4.01 26.56
CA GLU A 616 -7.19 4.50 27.68
C GLU A 616 -6.28 3.41 28.22
N CYS A 617 -5.01 3.70 28.38
CA CYS A 617 -4.05 2.79 28.97
C CYS A 617 -3.56 3.33 30.31
N ARG A 618 -3.98 2.73 31.41
CA ARG A 618 -3.53 3.10 32.75
C ARG A 618 -2.20 2.44 33.05
N GLY A 619 -1.18 3.26 33.34
CA GLY A 619 0.17 2.80 33.65
C GLY A 619 1.07 2.56 32.43
N CYS A 620 0.62 2.93 31.19
CA CYS A 620 1.46 2.83 29.99
C CYS A 620 2.54 3.91 29.90
N ASP A 621 2.44 4.97 30.68
CA ASP A 621 3.34 6.13 30.72
C ASP A 621 4.44 6.02 31.78
N ALA A 622 4.59 4.86 32.39
CA ALA A 622 5.64 4.62 33.37
C ALA A 622 7.02 4.53 32.68
N ASP A 623 7.97 5.38 33.09
CA ASP A 623 9.34 5.43 32.56
C ASP A 623 10.15 4.15 32.82
N ALA A 624 9.81 3.43 33.88
CA ALA A 624 10.45 2.17 34.24
C ALA A 624 9.56 1.29 35.13
N TRP A 625 9.77 -0.02 35.09
CA TRP A 625 9.12 -0.93 36.00
C TRP A 625 9.69 -0.81 37.42
N LYS A 626 8.86 -0.40 38.38
CA LYS A 626 9.18 -0.24 39.82
C LYS A 626 8.37 -1.22 40.67
N LYS A 627 8.09 -2.42 40.16
CA LYS A 627 7.23 -3.43 40.76
C LYS A 627 5.74 -3.04 40.84
N GLN A 628 5.29 -2.07 40.03
CA GLN A 628 3.89 -1.75 39.83
C GLN A 628 3.18 -2.85 39.05
N ASP A 629 1.84 -2.84 39.13
CA ASP A 629 1.00 -3.76 38.34
C ASP A 629 1.16 -3.52 36.81
N GLU A 630 0.81 -4.53 36.03
CA GLU A 630 0.79 -4.43 34.58
C GLU A 630 -0.12 -3.30 34.11
N PRO A 631 0.24 -2.59 33.01
CA PRO A 631 -0.64 -1.60 32.41
C PRO A 631 -1.99 -2.20 32.03
N THR A 632 -3.07 -1.48 32.32
CA THR A 632 -4.43 -1.95 32.03
C THR A 632 -5.03 -1.15 30.89
N LEU A 633 -5.37 -1.82 29.80
CA LEU A 633 -6.14 -1.25 28.71
C LEU A 633 -7.64 -1.33 29.01
N VAL A 634 -8.28 -0.17 29.04
CA VAL A 634 -9.75 -0.09 29.12
C VAL A 634 -10.32 -0.35 27.73
N ASP A 635 -10.89 -1.54 27.53
CA ASP A 635 -11.45 -1.94 26.25
C ASP A 635 -12.98 -1.87 26.26
N ASN A 636 -13.51 -0.76 25.78
CA ASN A 636 -14.94 -0.47 25.67
C ASN A 636 -15.55 -0.87 24.32
N ARG A 637 -14.81 -1.57 23.46
CA ARG A 637 -15.32 -2.00 22.15
C ARG A 637 -16.50 -2.96 22.30
N GLN A 638 -17.46 -2.80 21.40
CA GLN A 638 -18.64 -3.66 21.34
C GLN A 638 -18.25 -5.14 21.24
N ARG A 639 -18.94 -6.01 21.94
CA ARG A 639 -18.88 -7.45 21.73
C ARG A 639 -19.82 -7.85 20.60
N VAL A 640 -19.29 -8.54 19.61
CA VAL A 640 -20.05 -9.13 18.51
C VAL A 640 -20.36 -10.61 18.77
N LEU A 641 -19.60 -11.24 19.67
CA LEU A 641 -19.75 -12.64 20.04
C LEU A 641 -19.35 -12.85 21.50
N ASP A 642 -20.00 -13.76 22.19
CA ASP A 642 -19.60 -14.21 23.52
C ASP A 642 -18.19 -14.82 23.49
N PRO A 643 -17.31 -14.54 24.46
CA PRO A 643 -15.93 -15.06 24.47
C PRO A 643 -15.84 -16.60 24.45
N MET A 644 -16.77 -17.29 25.11
CA MET A 644 -16.80 -18.74 25.12
C MET A 644 -17.23 -19.28 23.75
N THR A 645 -18.18 -18.63 23.09
CA THR A 645 -18.54 -18.94 21.70
C THR A 645 -17.37 -18.69 20.74
N ALA A 646 -16.67 -17.55 20.91
CA ALA A 646 -15.50 -17.23 20.10
C ALA A 646 -14.41 -18.31 20.24
N TYR A 647 -14.21 -18.84 21.46
CA TYR A 647 -13.28 -19.94 21.67
C TYR A 647 -13.78 -21.25 21.06
N GLN A 648 -15.07 -21.60 21.18
CA GLN A 648 -15.64 -22.80 20.57
C GLN A 648 -15.44 -22.80 19.06
N ILE A 649 -15.79 -21.71 18.39
CA ILE A 649 -15.59 -21.61 16.93
C ILE A 649 -14.10 -21.62 16.55
N THR A 650 -13.23 -20.98 17.31
CA THR A 650 -11.77 -21.02 17.11
C THR A 650 -11.25 -22.45 17.21
N SER A 651 -11.64 -23.22 18.24
CA SER A 651 -11.27 -24.63 18.38
C SER A 651 -11.78 -25.49 17.23
N MET A 652 -12.99 -25.23 16.71
CA MET A 652 -13.49 -25.94 15.53
C MET A 652 -12.71 -25.56 14.27
N LEU A 653 -12.32 -24.30 14.11
CA LEU A 653 -11.49 -23.82 12.98
C LEU A 653 -10.03 -24.32 13.09
N GLU A 654 -9.51 -24.50 14.28
CA GLU A 654 -8.23 -25.21 14.50
C GLU A 654 -8.36 -26.68 14.03
N GLY A 655 -9.51 -27.31 14.26
CA GLY A 655 -9.84 -28.64 13.72
C GLY A 655 -9.82 -28.68 12.19
N VAL A 656 -10.22 -27.62 11.49
CA VAL A 656 -10.11 -27.50 10.01
C VAL A 656 -8.63 -27.63 9.56
N VAL A 657 -7.70 -27.02 10.31
CA VAL A 657 -6.26 -27.10 10.04
C VAL A 657 -5.69 -28.46 10.43
N LEU A 658 -6.11 -29.02 11.54
CA LEU A 658 -5.54 -30.27 12.07
C LEU A 658 -6.07 -31.52 11.34
N ARG A 659 -7.36 -31.57 10.98
CA ARG A 659 -8.06 -32.77 10.50
C ARG A 659 -8.96 -32.53 9.28
N GLY A 660 -9.18 -31.25 8.92
CA GLY A 660 -10.15 -30.81 7.92
C GLY A 660 -9.53 -30.48 6.56
N THR A 661 -10.14 -29.50 5.92
CA THR A 661 -9.80 -29.06 4.54
C THR A 661 -8.51 -28.23 4.46
N GLY A 662 -7.96 -27.79 5.62
CA GLY A 662 -6.76 -26.96 5.72
C GLY A 662 -5.49 -27.68 6.17
N THR A 663 -5.43 -29.01 6.09
CA THR A 663 -4.32 -29.80 6.65
C THR A 663 -2.92 -29.46 6.12
N ARG A 664 -2.81 -28.87 4.93
CA ARG A 664 -1.52 -28.40 4.39
C ARG A 664 -0.88 -27.29 5.24
N ILE A 665 -1.66 -26.60 6.09
CA ILE A 665 -1.19 -25.53 6.95
C ILE A 665 -0.50 -26.06 8.21
N ARG A 666 -0.71 -27.32 8.58
CA ARG A 666 -0.07 -27.96 9.74
C ARG A 666 1.45 -27.85 9.71
N GLU A 667 2.05 -27.78 8.53
CA GLU A 667 3.50 -27.63 8.33
C GLU A 667 4.10 -26.36 8.97
N VAL A 668 3.26 -25.38 9.32
CA VAL A 668 3.73 -24.16 10.03
C VAL A 668 4.21 -24.51 11.46
N GLY A 669 3.65 -25.57 12.08
CA GLY A 669 4.05 -26.01 13.41
C GLY A 669 3.62 -25.08 14.56
N LYS A 670 2.69 -24.17 14.31
CA LYS A 670 2.13 -23.22 15.29
C LYS A 670 0.62 -23.40 15.40
N PRO A 671 -0.02 -22.99 16.52
CA PRO A 671 -1.48 -22.97 16.63
C PRO A 671 -2.10 -22.04 15.58
N LEU A 672 -2.91 -22.63 14.70
CA LEU A 672 -3.58 -21.91 13.61
C LEU A 672 -4.99 -22.41 13.46
N ALA A 673 -5.91 -21.48 13.25
CA ALA A 673 -7.31 -21.70 12.95
C ALA A 673 -7.67 -21.04 11.61
N GLY A 674 -8.60 -21.61 10.86
CA GLY A 674 -8.99 -21.00 9.59
C GLY A 674 -9.98 -21.83 8.80
N LYS A 675 -10.37 -21.31 7.63
CA LYS A 675 -11.36 -21.92 6.77
C LYS A 675 -11.03 -21.71 5.30
N THR A 676 -11.18 -22.78 4.52
CA THR A 676 -11.14 -22.75 3.06
C THR A 676 -12.46 -22.20 2.50
N GLY A 677 -12.41 -21.41 1.45
CA GLY A 677 -13.54 -21.03 0.61
C GLY A 677 -13.29 -21.47 -0.83
N THR A 678 -14.33 -21.98 -1.47
CA THR A 678 -14.31 -22.30 -2.90
C THR A 678 -15.72 -22.06 -3.42
N THR A 679 -15.84 -21.30 -4.50
CA THR A 679 -17.13 -21.08 -5.15
C THR A 679 -17.43 -22.17 -6.15
N ASN A 680 -18.69 -22.23 -6.57
CA ASN A 680 -19.10 -23.12 -7.65
C ASN A 680 -18.26 -22.87 -8.90
N ASP A 681 -18.01 -23.92 -9.68
CA ASP A 681 -17.19 -23.91 -10.89
C ASP A 681 -15.73 -23.44 -10.67
N TYR A 682 -15.24 -23.42 -9.41
CA TYR A 682 -13.86 -23.02 -9.07
C TYR A 682 -13.50 -21.61 -9.57
N LYS A 683 -14.42 -20.64 -9.47
CA LYS A 683 -14.16 -19.27 -9.91
C LYS A 683 -13.34 -18.47 -8.91
N ASP A 684 -13.56 -18.74 -7.61
CA ASP A 684 -12.90 -18.06 -6.50
C ASP A 684 -12.37 -19.07 -5.48
N ALA A 685 -11.15 -18.89 -5.04
CA ALA A 685 -10.49 -19.70 -4.02
C ALA A 685 -10.01 -18.81 -2.87
N TRP A 686 -10.44 -19.14 -1.66
CA TRP A 686 -10.16 -18.39 -0.45
C TRP A 686 -9.52 -19.25 0.61
N PHE A 687 -8.64 -18.66 1.40
CA PHE A 687 -8.29 -19.14 2.73
C PHE A 687 -8.23 -17.94 3.67
N VAL A 688 -9.02 -17.99 4.74
CA VAL A 688 -8.96 -16.97 5.80
C VAL A 688 -8.71 -17.69 7.11
N GLY A 689 -7.68 -17.25 7.83
CA GLY A 689 -7.26 -17.90 9.06
C GLY A 689 -6.46 -16.98 9.97
N PHE A 690 -6.15 -17.46 11.15
CA PHE A 690 -5.47 -16.69 12.17
C PHE A 690 -4.65 -17.55 13.12
N SER A 691 -3.62 -16.96 13.70
CA SER A 691 -2.97 -17.35 14.95
C SER A 691 -3.57 -16.53 16.10
N PRO A 692 -3.16 -16.74 17.35
CA PRO A 692 -3.55 -15.85 18.45
C PRO A 692 -3.27 -14.36 18.18
N ASP A 693 -2.21 -14.04 17.42
CA ASP A 693 -1.71 -12.68 17.26
C ASP A 693 -1.86 -12.09 15.85
N LEU A 694 -2.25 -12.89 14.86
CA LEU A 694 -2.24 -12.45 13.47
C LEU A 694 -3.38 -13.11 12.68
N ALA A 695 -4.16 -12.29 11.96
CA ALA A 695 -5.17 -12.78 11.03
C ALA A 695 -4.74 -12.49 9.59
N VAL A 696 -4.90 -13.48 8.72
CA VAL A 696 -4.50 -13.41 7.32
C VAL A 696 -5.59 -13.94 6.41
N GLY A 697 -5.91 -13.18 5.37
CA GLY A 697 -6.79 -13.58 4.30
C GLY A 697 -6.04 -13.70 2.98
N VAL A 698 -6.35 -14.73 2.21
CA VAL A 698 -5.84 -14.96 0.85
C VAL A 698 -7.01 -15.27 -0.08
N TYR A 699 -7.04 -14.60 -1.21
CA TYR A 699 -8.02 -14.77 -2.27
C TYR A 699 -7.32 -14.88 -3.62
N LEU A 700 -7.77 -15.82 -4.46
CA LEU A 700 -7.38 -15.96 -5.87
C LEU A 700 -8.62 -16.10 -6.75
N GLY A 701 -8.57 -15.48 -7.93
CA GLY A 701 -9.60 -15.56 -8.96
C GLY A 701 -9.24 -14.73 -10.19
N TYR A 702 -9.93 -14.93 -11.28
CA TYR A 702 -9.79 -14.07 -12.46
C TYR A 702 -10.65 -12.81 -12.30
N ASP A 703 -10.21 -11.67 -12.79
CA ASP A 703 -10.97 -10.41 -12.74
C ASP A 703 -12.32 -10.55 -13.47
N LYS A 704 -12.29 -11.18 -14.64
CA LYS A 704 -13.50 -11.67 -15.30
C LYS A 704 -13.78 -13.08 -14.80
N PRO A 705 -14.83 -13.31 -13.97
CA PRO A 705 -15.06 -14.59 -13.32
C PRO A 705 -15.16 -15.76 -14.31
N ARG A 706 -14.17 -16.64 -14.26
CA ARG A 706 -14.12 -17.90 -15.02
C ARG A 706 -13.51 -19.00 -14.16
N SER A 707 -13.73 -20.26 -14.54
CA SER A 707 -13.15 -21.37 -13.80
C SER A 707 -11.63 -21.37 -13.82
N MET A 708 -11.03 -21.59 -12.65
CA MET A 708 -9.59 -21.82 -12.48
C MET A 708 -9.18 -23.26 -12.81
N GLY A 709 -10.14 -24.08 -13.20
CA GLY A 709 -9.96 -25.51 -13.49
C GLY A 709 -10.31 -26.43 -12.32
N ARG A 710 -10.62 -27.69 -12.68
CA ARG A 710 -11.01 -28.71 -11.69
C ARG A 710 -9.92 -28.91 -10.64
N GLY A 711 -10.28 -28.86 -9.36
CA GLY A 711 -9.37 -29.04 -8.23
C GLY A 711 -8.69 -27.74 -7.75
N ALA A 712 -8.92 -26.58 -8.37
CA ALA A 712 -8.42 -25.30 -7.89
C ALA A 712 -9.25 -24.81 -6.69
N THR A 713 -9.21 -25.54 -5.59
CA THR A 713 -9.92 -25.20 -4.35
C THR A 713 -9.11 -24.26 -3.47
N GLY A 714 -9.76 -23.60 -2.50
CA GLY A 714 -9.08 -22.79 -1.50
C GLY A 714 -7.98 -23.54 -0.73
N GLY A 715 -8.19 -24.86 -0.47
CA GLY A 715 -7.19 -25.73 0.16
C GLY A 715 -5.97 -26.02 -0.72
N GLU A 716 -6.13 -26.00 -2.04
CA GLU A 716 -5.09 -26.33 -3.01
C GLU A 716 -4.28 -25.10 -3.49
N VAL A 717 -4.92 -23.93 -3.57
CA VAL A 717 -4.26 -22.75 -4.17
C VAL A 717 -4.08 -21.59 -3.19
N ALA A 718 -5.05 -21.30 -2.31
CA ALA A 718 -4.95 -20.19 -1.35
C ALA A 718 -4.24 -20.61 -0.04
N ALA A 719 -4.56 -21.78 0.50
CA ALA A 719 -3.97 -22.28 1.75
C ALA A 719 -2.42 -22.42 1.70
N PRO A 720 -1.79 -22.84 0.59
CA PRO A 720 -0.33 -22.84 0.51
C PRO A 720 0.30 -21.44 0.62
N ILE A 721 -0.34 -20.41 0.06
CA ILE A 721 0.13 -19.02 0.17
C ILE A 721 0.03 -18.55 1.63
N PHE A 722 -1.12 -18.81 2.27
CA PHE A 722 -1.29 -18.55 3.69
C PHE A 722 -0.24 -19.26 4.55
N ARG A 723 -0.03 -20.57 4.31
CA ARG A 723 0.99 -21.37 5.00
C ARG A 723 2.38 -20.76 4.86
N ASP A 724 2.79 -20.47 3.63
CA ASP A 724 4.14 -19.98 3.33
C ASP A 724 4.34 -18.61 4.00
N PHE A 725 3.33 -17.74 4.00
CA PHE A 725 3.37 -16.48 4.70
C PHE A 725 3.47 -16.64 6.22
N MET A 726 2.58 -17.46 6.83
CA MET A 726 2.56 -17.66 8.28
C MET A 726 3.84 -18.34 8.78
N LYS A 727 4.47 -19.18 7.96
CA LYS A 727 5.75 -19.82 8.28
C LYS A 727 6.87 -18.79 8.49
N VAL A 728 6.89 -17.73 7.69
CA VAL A 728 7.86 -16.63 7.84
C VAL A 728 7.41 -15.67 8.94
N ALA A 729 6.16 -15.24 8.94
CA ALA A 729 5.65 -14.23 9.87
C ALA A 729 5.66 -14.69 11.34
N LEU A 730 5.60 -16.00 11.59
CA LEU A 730 5.61 -16.58 12.93
C LEU A 730 6.92 -17.33 13.26
N ALA A 731 7.97 -17.22 12.44
CA ALA A 731 9.21 -17.97 12.63
C ALA A 731 9.79 -17.76 14.06
N ASP A 732 9.92 -16.50 14.45
CA ASP A 732 10.52 -16.10 15.73
C ASP A 732 9.49 -15.94 16.86
N LYS A 733 8.21 -16.26 16.61
CA LYS A 733 7.16 -16.18 17.63
C LYS A 733 7.04 -17.51 18.39
N PRO A 734 6.78 -17.50 19.72
CA PRO A 734 6.49 -18.74 20.44
C PRO A 734 5.19 -19.38 19.95
N ALA A 735 5.10 -20.71 20.09
CA ALA A 735 3.87 -21.46 19.77
C ALA A 735 2.85 -21.33 20.92
N VAL A 736 2.22 -20.16 21.05
CA VAL A 736 1.23 -19.89 22.10
C VAL A 736 -0.12 -20.48 21.67
N PRO A 737 -0.79 -21.32 22.50
CA PRO A 737 -2.12 -21.83 22.18
C PRO A 737 -3.18 -20.71 22.26
N PHE A 738 -4.33 -20.96 21.64
CA PHE A 738 -5.49 -20.09 21.79
C PHE A 738 -5.95 -20.04 23.24
N ARG A 739 -6.22 -18.83 23.74
CA ARG A 739 -6.58 -18.61 25.14
C ARG A 739 -7.98 -19.16 25.42
N VAL A 740 -8.08 -20.06 26.40
CA VAL A 740 -9.36 -20.58 26.89
C VAL A 740 -9.99 -19.53 27.82
N PRO A 741 -11.20 -19.02 27.54
CA PRO A 741 -11.86 -18.09 28.43
C PRO A 741 -12.36 -18.76 29.69
N PRO A 742 -12.52 -18.02 30.81
CA PRO A 742 -13.10 -18.55 32.04
C PRO A 742 -14.49 -19.15 31.79
N GLY A 743 -14.79 -20.28 32.46
CA GLY A 743 -16.08 -20.99 32.37
C GLY A 743 -16.11 -22.13 31.33
N ILE A 744 -15.30 -22.14 30.32
CA ILE A 744 -15.21 -23.24 29.36
C ILE A 744 -14.72 -24.51 30.07
N LYS A 745 -15.38 -25.62 29.79
CA LYS A 745 -14.98 -26.98 30.22
C LYS A 745 -14.52 -27.76 29.00
N LEU A 746 -13.32 -28.29 29.05
CA LEU A 746 -12.79 -29.20 28.02
C LEU A 746 -13.16 -30.64 28.43
N ILE A 747 -14.01 -31.28 27.65
CA ILE A 747 -14.55 -32.60 27.93
C ILE A 747 -14.08 -33.58 26.85
N ARG A 748 -13.64 -34.76 27.23
CA ARG A 748 -13.30 -35.85 26.29
C ARG A 748 -14.57 -36.35 25.64
N ILE A 749 -14.64 -36.26 24.32
CA ILE A 749 -15.75 -36.79 23.52
C ILE A 749 -15.23 -37.65 22.37
N ASN A 750 -16.04 -38.57 21.90
CA ASN A 750 -15.83 -39.22 20.63
C ASN A 750 -16.21 -38.22 19.51
N ALA A 751 -15.24 -37.87 18.66
CA ALA A 751 -15.41 -36.86 17.62
C ALA A 751 -16.48 -37.21 16.57
N LYS A 752 -16.77 -38.50 16.38
CA LYS A 752 -17.76 -38.99 15.43
C LYS A 752 -19.18 -38.92 16.00
N THR A 753 -19.37 -39.34 17.23
CA THR A 753 -20.69 -39.39 17.86
C THR A 753 -21.05 -38.13 18.63
N GLY A 754 -20.04 -37.35 19.04
CA GLY A 754 -20.22 -36.20 19.92
C GLY A 754 -20.53 -36.53 21.36
N LEU A 755 -20.66 -37.81 21.72
CA LEU A 755 -20.96 -38.28 23.06
C LEU A 755 -19.70 -38.30 23.93
N ARG A 756 -19.86 -38.27 25.23
CA ARG A 756 -18.78 -38.36 26.21
C ARG A 756 -17.98 -39.65 25.97
N ALA A 757 -16.66 -39.56 25.84
CA ALA A 757 -15.81 -40.73 25.68
C ALA A 757 -15.78 -41.56 26.98
N GLY A 758 -15.86 -42.89 26.85
CA GLY A 758 -15.77 -43.79 27.96
C GLY A 758 -14.37 -43.89 28.57
N PRO A 759 -14.23 -44.45 29.77
CA PRO A 759 -12.92 -44.76 30.35
C PRO A 759 -12.16 -45.73 29.44
N GLY A 760 -10.94 -45.37 29.03
CA GLY A 760 -10.10 -46.20 28.14
C GLY A 760 -10.35 -46.03 26.64
N GLU A 761 -11.38 -45.34 26.20
CA GLU A 761 -11.56 -44.97 24.79
C GLU A 761 -10.47 -44.01 24.34
N SER A 762 -9.71 -44.40 23.30
CA SER A 762 -8.60 -43.59 22.77
C SER A 762 -8.72 -43.28 21.28
N GLY A 763 -9.48 -44.09 20.53
CA GLY A 763 -9.68 -43.90 19.07
C GLY A 763 -10.70 -42.81 18.75
N GLY A 764 -10.27 -41.76 18.06
CA GLY A 764 -11.16 -40.66 17.64
C GLY A 764 -11.65 -39.77 18.80
N VAL A 765 -11.00 -39.82 19.97
CA VAL A 765 -11.32 -38.94 21.11
C VAL A 765 -10.64 -37.62 20.98
N ILE A 766 -11.40 -36.51 21.22
CA ILE A 766 -10.90 -35.14 21.25
C ILE A 766 -11.34 -34.47 22.57
N LEU A 767 -10.63 -33.39 22.93
CA LEU A 767 -11.09 -32.46 23.94
C LEU A 767 -11.99 -31.42 23.27
N GLU A 768 -13.26 -31.41 23.65
CA GLU A 768 -14.26 -30.50 23.11
C GLU A 768 -14.63 -29.45 24.12
N ALA A 769 -14.85 -28.22 23.64
CA ALA A 769 -15.16 -27.05 24.44
C ALA A 769 -16.66 -26.91 24.71
N PHE A 770 -17.07 -26.90 25.95
CA PHE A 770 -18.46 -26.73 26.35
C PHE A 770 -18.62 -25.53 27.30
N LYS A 771 -19.66 -24.75 27.06
CA LYS A 771 -20.11 -23.70 27.99
C LYS A 771 -20.70 -24.30 29.26
N PRO A 772 -20.78 -23.55 30.38
CA PRO A 772 -21.48 -24.01 31.59
C PRO A 772 -22.90 -24.47 31.27
N GLY A 773 -23.28 -25.63 31.78
CA GLY A 773 -24.62 -26.19 31.58
C GLY A 773 -24.90 -26.84 30.21
N THR A 774 -23.88 -26.88 29.29
CA THR A 774 -24.04 -27.47 27.93
C THR A 774 -23.17 -28.70 27.73
N ALA A 775 -22.91 -29.46 28.80
CA ALA A 775 -22.17 -30.71 28.70
C ALA A 775 -22.78 -31.67 27.64
N PRO A 776 -21.97 -32.60 27.03
CA PRO A 776 -22.52 -33.54 26.09
C PRO A 776 -23.73 -34.26 26.66
N PRO A 777 -24.88 -34.31 25.95
CA PRO A 777 -26.07 -35.01 26.39
C PRO A 777 -25.88 -36.52 26.27
N ASP A 778 -26.72 -37.26 26.93
CA ASP A 778 -26.75 -38.74 26.82
C ASP A 778 -27.40 -39.18 25.50
N SER A 779 -28.20 -38.32 24.85
CA SER A 779 -28.81 -38.54 23.54
C SER A 779 -29.00 -37.22 22.79
N TYR A 780 -29.06 -37.29 21.45
CA TYR A 780 -29.24 -36.14 20.57
C TYR A 780 -30.55 -36.17 19.83
N SER A 781 -31.19 -34.98 19.65
CA SER A 781 -32.11 -34.77 18.55
C SER A 781 -31.31 -34.44 17.27
N ILE A 782 -31.69 -35.00 16.15
CA ILE A 782 -31.01 -34.84 14.86
C ILE A 782 -31.72 -33.78 14.03
N ILE A 783 -31.04 -32.65 13.82
CA ILE A 783 -31.53 -31.53 13.00
C ILE A 783 -31.76 -32.03 11.56
N GLY A 784 -32.94 -31.79 11.03
CA GLY A 784 -33.30 -32.20 9.66
C GLY A 784 -33.83 -33.62 9.56
N TYR A 785 -34.11 -34.27 10.69
CA TYR A 785 -34.81 -35.56 10.73
C TYR A 785 -36.35 -35.37 10.66
N SER A 786 -37.05 -36.25 10.01
CA SER A 786 -38.53 -36.26 9.97
C SER A 786 -39.09 -37.05 11.15
N ASP A 787 -40.30 -36.69 11.62
CA ASP A 787 -41.02 -37.50 12.61
C ASP A 787 -41.44 -38.87 12.05
N ALA A 788 -42.02 -39.73 12.87
CA ALA A 788 -42.45 -41.04 12.48
C ALA A 788 -43.57 -41.04 11.41
N SER A 789 -44.17 -39.87 11.15
CA SER A 789 -45.20 -39.69 10.10
C SER A 789 -44.58 -39.12 8.77
N GLY A 790 -43.24 -38.93 8.72
CA GLY A 790 -42.54 -38.33 7.56
C GLY A 790 -42.67 -36.83 7.46
N ARG A 791 -43.22 -36.16 8.47
CA ARG A 791 -43.27 -34.70 8.52
C ARG A 791 -41.93 -34.14 8.99
N PRO A 792 -41.29 -33.20 8.24
CA PRO A 792 -40.09 -32.58 8.74
C PRO A 792 -40.36 -31.85 10.06
N LEU A 793 -39.54 -32.11 11.06
CA LEU A 793 -39.54 -31.32 12.28
C LEU A 793 -39.17 -29.86 11.91
N THR A 794 -40.12 -28.97 12.10
CA THR A 794 -40.02 -27.61 11.60
C THR A 794 -39.01 -26.76 12.36
N VAL A 795 -38.74 -27.07 13.61
CA VAL A 795 -37.79 -26.34 14.47
C VAL A 795 -37.18 -27.32 15.49
N SER A 796 -35.84 -27.28 15.64
CA SER A 796 -35.15 -28.02 16.69
C SER A 796 -35.37 -27.38 18.06
N PRO A 797 -35.23 -28.12 19.21
CA PRO A 797 -35.27 -27.54 20.54
C PRO A 797 -34.24 -26.42 20.75
N GLU A 798 -33.13 -26.47 20.07
CA GLU A 798 -32.07 -25.47 20.08
C GLU A 798 -32.50 -24.19 19.33
N ALA A 799 -33.13 -24.32 18.17
CA ALA A 799 -33.67 -23.18 17.43
C ALA A 799 -34.85 -22.55 18.16
N ASP A 800 -35.75 -23.35 18.75
CA ASP A 800 -36.88 -22.83 19.54
C ASP A 800 -36.35 -22.04 20.77
N ARG A 801 -35.31 -22.53 21.46
CA ARG A 801 -34.64 -21.79 22.52
C ARG A 801 -34.01 -20.50 22.04
N ALA A 802 -33.30 -20.50 20.90
CA ALA A 802 -32.69 -19.33 20.31
C ALA A 802 -33.71 -18.25 19.95
N VAL A 803 -34.86 -18.65 19.42
CA VAL A 803 -35.96 -17.73 19.09
C VAL A 803 -36.62 -17.19 20.36
N ARG A 804 -36.87 -18.05 21.37
CA ARG A 804 -37.55 -17.63 22.63
C ARG A 804 -36.66 -16.80 23.52
N SER A 805 -35.37 -17.01 23.54
CA SER A 805 -34.44 -16.24 24.36
C SER A 805 -34.20 -14.82 23.83
N GLY A 806 -34.69 -14.52 22.64
CA GLY A 806 -34.46 -13.21 22.01
C GLY A 806 -32.98 -12.93 21.75
N THR A 807 -32.15 -13.95 21.89
CA THR A 807 -30.68 -13.84 21.73
C THR A 807 -30.27 -13.78 20.26
N GLY A 808 -31.22 -13.55 19.36
CA GLY A 808 -30.91 -13.02 18.03
C GLY A 808 -30.08 -11.76 18.12
N GLY A 809 -29.75 -11.32 19.36
CA GLY A 809 -28.77 -10.28 19.65
C GLY A 809 -29.16 -8.89 19.18
N LEU A 810 -30.44 -8.66 19.02
CA LEU A 810 -30.96 -7.39 18.52
C LEU A 810 -31.30 -6.40 19.66
N TYR A 811 -30.74 -6.62 20.87
CA TYR A 811 -31.02 -5.71 21.99
C TYR A 811 -29.74 -5.33 22.74
#